data_f9f737cac3f077c2992781c1da9f7560
#
_entry.id   f9f737cac3f077c2992781c1da9f7560
#
_cell.length_a   1.000
_cell.length_b   1.000
_cell.length_c   1.000
_cell.angle_alpha   90.00
_cell.angle_beta   90.00
_cell.angle_gamma   90.00
#
_symmetry.space_group_name_H-M   'P 1'
#
loop_
_entity.id
_entity.type
_entity.pdbx_description
1 polymer ?
#
loop_
_entity_poly.entity_id
_entity_poly.type
_entity_poly.pdbx_seq_one_letter_code
_entity_poly.pdbx_strand_id
1 'polypeptide(L)'
;MRSLYSGVSGLQGFQQEIDVVSNNIANVNTIGFKGARVTYATNFSQILDMSRRATDRTGGTNPKQIGYGIRVASIDKIMNQGSFQNTGKKTDLAIQGEGFFILSNGQRYFYTRAGNFDLDLNGTIVQPTTGLKLQGWVAEVDPTSGRRYVDTNKPIGSIQISAGLSMAAKQTSRMTLAGNLDARVGPEKFVIAINGYGGRTINTKVTFERDFGGLQDTFSDYQIYLGKIDANLDDKIDGKIYIKFDKFGNVVSAGAIKQKLSGTASSGAITLTEPIQQQDGNYLFIIRDSQGRIVDTLSRNVLNGSVTEAISSEKLVDGQTYFVEIAASTQEVAPLDLELDSANVASTTAGQLTRNYTVQYVVENLDGTLVTGISPQDINSAGTQSLTSANLVAGRQYRVRVVVNGKTLGSEVVTAVDDGGNGKISFEYTQGKYGVVRVVRDSVTGNAIGTYNVLLINGDNTVYDANLLSGNSYQDVVYQPSKVDQLTIPGAGEPRFYEADNPTNFSVVSFKSPFYTTSTQVYDSLGNPYTLYIDFVKLASVYGDKENVWAFRIRSATGENIKYLSNYDTGTEITGGSFGVLRFDKTGRLLGVNSFDPNTGRISEGENIDAIMFNAGENGDGIVKIKLDMNSMTQFAALADAFVKSQDGNAQGVLESFSISENGDIIGSFTNGLVDVLGKVALATFNNPAGLLELGNSLYGESANSGTARIGQPGKGGFGSLVAGALEMSNVDLSEEFTKLIIAQRGFQANARTITTADQILQEVVNLRR
;
A
#
# COMPACT_ATOMS: atom_id res chain seq x y z
N MET A 1 -53.24 -23.24 -68.00
CA MET A 1 -51.85 -22.76 -68.16
C MET A 1 -51.38 -21.79 -67.07
N ARG A 2 -52.20 -20.83 -66.58
CA ARG A 2 -51.77 -19.85 -65.55
C ARG A 2 -51.41 -20.50 -64.19
N SER A 3 -52.17 -21.52 -63.76
CA SER A 3 -51.90 -22.30 -62.57
C SER A 3 -50.54 -23.04 -62.58
N LEU A 4 -50.11 -23.47 -63.83
CA LEU A 4 -48.79 -24.07 -64.02
C LEU A 4 -47.68 -23.06 -63.77
N TYR A 5 -47.80 -21.83 -64.32
CA TYR A 5 -46.79 -20.78 -64.04
C TYR A 5 -46.70 -20.41 -62.58
N SER A 6 -47.88 -20.28 -61.93
CA SER A 6 -47.91 -20.00 -60.51
C SER A 6 -47.33 -21.15 -59.72
N GLY A 7 -47.59 -22.40 -60.03
CA GLY A 7 -47.02 -23.58 -59.44
C GLY A 7 -45.51 -23.70 -59.61
N VAL A 8 -45.02 -23.44 -60.91
CA VAL A 8 -43.57 -23.47 -61.17
C VAL A 8 -42.85 -22.35 -60.45
N SER A 9 -43.38 -21.12 -60.44
CA SER A 9 -42.72 -20.03 -59.69
C SER A 9 -42.72 -20.26 -58.17
N GLY A 10 -43.79 -20.83 -57.60
CA GLY A 10 -43.84 -21.23 -56.21
C GLY A 10 -42.83 -22.36 -55.91
N LEU A 11 -42.73 -23.33 -56.81
CA LEU A 11 -41.79 -24.44 -56.61
C LEU A 11 -40.32 -23.95 -56.59
N GLN A 12 -39.95 -23.06 -57.54
CA GLN A 12 -38.63 -22.43 -57.60
C GLN A 12 -38.33 -21.59 -56.33
N GLY A 13 -39.33 -20.81 -55.85
CA GLY A 13 -39.19 -20.01 -54.65
C GLY A 13 -38.93 -20.85 -53.43
N PHE A 14 -39.73 -21.92 -53.19
CA PHE A 14 -39.55 -22.80 -52.04
C PHE A 14 -38.27 -23.62 -52.13
N GLN A 15 -37.81 -23.98 -53.36
CA GLN A 15 -36.50 -24.62 -53.50
C GLN A 15 -35.36 -23.73 -53.01
N GLN A 16 -35.37 -22.44 -53.40
CA GLN A 16 -34.37 -21.48 -52.91
C GLN A 16 -34.45 -21.27 -51.40
N GLU A 17 -35.66 -21.29 -50.83
CA GLU A 17 -35.83 -21.24 -49.35
C GLU A 17 -35.22 -22.49 -48.69
N ILE A 18 -35.49 -23.70 -49.22
CA ILE A 18 -34.89 -24.95 -48.71
C ILE A 18 -33.38 -24.89 -48.80
N ASP A 19 -32.82 -24.36 -49.88
CA ASP A 19 -31.35 -24.22 -50.04
C ASP A 19 -30.76 -23.26 -49.01
N VAL A 20 -31.39 -22.12 -48.74
CA VAL A 20 -30.96 -21.14 -47.71
C VAL A 20 -31.10 -21.70 -46.32
N VAL A 21 -32.24 -22.33 -45.98
CA VAL A 21 -32.47 -22.95 -44.66
C VAL A 21 -31.48 -24.08 -44.42
N SER A 22 -31.24 -24.91 -45.43
CA SER A 22 -30.25 -26.01 -45.35
C SER A 22 -28.83 -25.49 -45.08
N ASN A 23 -28.46 -24.37 -45.72
CA ASN A 23 -27.18 -23.70 -45.44
C ASN A 23 -27.13 -23.14 -44.03
N ASN A 24 -28.22 -22.54 -43.53
CA ASN A 24 -28.30 -22.09 -42.14
C ASN A 24 -28.09 -23.24 -41.16
N ILE A 25 -28.81 -24.36 -41.35
CA ILE A 25 -28.70 -25.56 -40.53
C ILE A 25 -27.26 -26.13 -40.56
N ALA A 26 -26.65 -26.24 -41.72
CA ALA A 26 -25.29 -26.75 -41.89
C ALA A 26 -24.26 -25.90 -41.12
N ASN A 27 -24.51 -24.60 -40.95
CA ASN A 27 -23.61 -23.65 -40.32
C ASN A 27 -24.01 -23.26 -38.88
N VAL A 28 -24.86 -24.02 -38.22
CA VAL A 28 -25.28 -23.72 -36.84
C VAL A 28 -24.12 -23.70 -35.84
N ASN A 29 -23.10 -24.52 -36.06
CA ASN A 29 -21.90 -24.59 -35.24
C ASN A 29 -20.72 -23.78 -35.79
N THR A 30 -20.92 -23.03 -36.88
CA THR A 30 -19.87 -22.22 -37.49
C THR A 30 -19.74 -20.90 -36.73
N ILE A 31 -18.50 -20.62 -36.24
CA ILE A 31 -18.20 -19.42 -35.47
C ILE A 31 -18.47 -18.17 -36.30
N GLY A 32 -19.20 -17.21 -35.71
CA GLY A 32 -19.50 -15.93 -36.36
C GLY A 32 -20.40 -16.01 -37.60
N PHE A 33 -21.02 -17.17 -37.88
CA PHE A 33 -21.93 -17.30 -39.01
C PHE A 33 -23.22 -16.49 -38.79
N LYS A 34 -23.70 -15.86 -39.84
CA LYS A 34 -24.94 -15.08 -39.87
C LYS A 34 -25.93 -15.73 -40.82
N GLY A 35 -27.03 -16.18 -40.27
CA GLY A 35 -28.11 -16.81 -41.05
C GLY A 35 -28.69 -15.90 -42.07
N ALA A 36 -29.32 -16.48 -43.11
CA ALA A 36 -30.02 -15.76 -44.15
C ALA A 36 -31.49 -16.15 -44.16
N ARG A 37 -32.31 -15.26 -44.67
CA ARG A 37 -33.75 -15.51 -44.89
C ARG A 37 -34.12 -15.15 -46.34
N VAL A 38 -35.10 -15.87 -46.88
CA VAL A 38 -35.69 -15.57 -48.18
C VAL A 38 -36.93 -14.70 -47.97
N THR A 39 -37.06 -13.67 -48.81
CA THR A 39 -38.29 -12.88 -48.91
C THR A 39 -38.93 -13.04 -50.28
N TYR A 40 -40.21 -13.01 -50.31
CA TYR A 40 -40.97 -13.21 -51.55
C TYR A 40 -41.69 -11.93 -51.97
N ALA A 41 -41.81 -11.76 -53.29
CA ALA A 41 -42.66 -10.76 -53.85
C ALA A 41 -43.65 -11.41 -54.85
N THR A 42 -44.79 -10.82 -55.00
CA THR A 42 -45.74 -11.24 -56.00
C THR A 42 -45.16 -11.01 -57.41
N ASN A 43 -45.34 -11.99 -58.27
CA ASN A 43 -45.00 -11.86 -59.72
C ASN A 43 -46.06 -11.00 -60.41
N PHE A 44 -45.99 -10.93 -61.70
CA PHE A 44 -46.97 -10.16 -62.50
C PHE A 44 -48.42 -10.54 -62.18
N SER A 45 -49.33 -9.56 -62.19
CA SER A 45 -50.78 -9.77 -62.14
C SER A 45 -51.41 -9.30 -63.41
N GLN A 46 -52.27 -10.14 -63.94
CA GLN A 46 -53.07 -9.79 -65.16
C GLN A 46 -54.37 -9.17 -64.71
N ILE A 47 -54.69 -8.00 -65.26
CA ILE A 47 -55.96 -7.34 -65.02
C ILE A 47 -56.99 -7.98 -66.02
N LEU A 48 -58.01 -8.61 -65.47
CA LEU A 48 -59.11 -9.19 -66.23
C LEU A 48 -60.24 -8.18 -66.43
N ASP A 49 -60.44 -7.29 -65.50
CA ASP A 49 -61.43 -6.23 -65.55
C ASP A 49 -60.88 -5.01 -64.81
N MET A 50 -61.07 -3.84 -65.41
CA MET A 50 -60.60 -2.59 -64.77
C MET A 50 -61.64 -2.08 -63.76
N SER A 51 -61.14 -1.36 -62.77
CA SER A 51 -62.01 -0.67 -61.88
C SER A 51 -62.87 0.39 -62.51
N ARG A 52 -64.10 0.49 -62.11
CA ARG A 52 -65.00 1.54 -62.58
C ARG A 52 -65.38 2.44 -61.40
N ARG A 53 -65.37 3.71 -61.66
CA ARG A 53 -65.73 4.73 -60.61
C ARG A 53 -67.26 4.67 -60.38
N ALA A 54 -67.64 4.91 -59.15
CA ALA A 54 -69.05 5.08 -58.83
C ALA A 54 -69.59 6.33 -59.49
N THR A 55 -70.81 6.19 -60.05
CA THR A 55 -71.64 7.23 -60.61
C THR A 55 -72.90 7.36 -59.81
N ASP A 56 -73.71 8.40 -60.05
CA ASP A 56 -74.95 8.64 -59.31
C ASP A 56 -76.01 7.52 -59.52
N ARG A 57 -75.84 6.63 -60.51
CA ARG A 57 -76.77 5.55 -60.82
C ARG A 57 -76.21 4.15 -60.57
N THR A 58 -74.92 4.00 -60.46
CA THR A 58 -74.28 2.68 -60.30
C THR A 58 -73.08 2.78 -59.33
N GLY A 59 -72.94 1.81 -58.37
CA GLY A 59 -71.79 1.70 -57.54
C GLY A 59 -70.49 1.41 -58.30
N GLY A 60 -69.39 1.81 -57.75
CA GLY A 60 -68.08 1.52 -58.32
C GLY A 60 -67.77 0.02 -58.24
N THR A 61 -66.98 -0.47 -59.17
CA THR A 61 -66.48 -1.87 -59.17
C THR A 61 -64.99 -1.94 -59.05
N ASN A 62 -64.50 -2.90 -58.22
CA ASN A 62 -63.09 -3.14 -58.01
C ASN A 62 -62.48 -3.86 -59.22
N PRO A 63 -61.19 -3.70 -59.48
CA PRO A 63 -60.50 -4.40 -60.52
C PRO A 63 -60.44 -5.90 -60.22
N LYS A 64 -60.61 -6.71 -61.27
CA LYS A 64 -60.40 -8.17 -61.17
C LYS A 64 -59.01 -8.46 -61.70
N GLN A 65 -58.14 -9.02 -60.85
CA GLN A 65 -56.75 -9.31 -61.11
C GLN A 65 -56.42 -10.76 -60.78
N ILE A 66 -55.60 -11.41 -61.59
CA ILE A 66 -55.06 -12.74 -61.27
C ILE A 66 -53.53 -12.67 -61.30
N GLY A 67 -52.88 -13.11 -60.21
CA GLY A 67 -51.42 -13.18 -60.09
C GLY A 67 -50.83 -14.39 -60.85
N TYR A 68 -49.58 -14.29 -61.24
CA TYR A 68 -48.78 -15.34 -61.93
C TYR A 68 -47.78 -15.99 -60.94
N GLY A 69 -48.08 -16.02 -59.62
CA GLY A 69 -47.25 -16.64 -58.63
C GLY A 69 -46.31 -15.68 -57.92
N ILE A 70 -45.22 -16.18 -57.42
CA ILE A 70 -44.22 -15.47 -56.60
C ILE A 70 -42.85 -15.46 -57.25
N ARG A 71 -42.02 -14.54 -56.83
CA ARG A 71 -40.57 -14.54 -57.11
C ARG A 71 -39.83 -14.29 -55.83
N VAL A 72 -38.63 -14.79 -55.70
CA VAL A 72 -37.75 -14.38 -54.59
C VAL A 72 -37.38 -12.91 -54.78
N ALA A 73 -37.68 -12.11 -53.80
CA ALA A 73 -37.41 -10.67 -53.81
C ALA A 73 -35.98 -10.39 -53.35
N SER A 74 -35.57 -11.02 -52.24
CA SER A 74 -34.21 -10.88 -51.69
C SER A 74 -33.84 -12.10 -50.87
N ILE A 75 -32.56 -12.30 -50.65
CA ILE A 75 -31.99 -13.19 -49.65
C ILE A 75 -31.20 -12.29 -48.69
N ASP A 76 -31.81 -12.01 -47.54
CA ASP A 76 -31.27 -11.06 -46.59
C ASP A 76 -30.47 -11.78 -45.53
N LYS A 77 -29.27 -11.28 -45.20
CA LYS A 77 -28.49 -11.73 -44.04
C LYS A 77 -29.03 -11.17 -42.74
N ILE A 78 -29.15 -12.01 -41.76
CA ILE A 78 -29.59 -11.64 -40.40
C ILE A 78 -28.35 -11.33 -39.58
N MET A 79 -28.07 -10.03 -39.34
CA MET A 79 -26.85 -9.58 -38.65
C MET A 79 -26.99 -9.52 -37.14
N ASN A 80 -28.07 -10.04 -36.57
CA ASN A 80 -28.26 -10.10 -35.13
C ASN A 80 -27.12 -10.89 -34.47
N GLN A 81 -26.83 -10.53 -33.22
CA GLN A 81 -25.79 -11.18 -32.43
C GLN A 81 -26.16 -12.63 -32.08
N GLY A 82 -25.18 -13.52 -32.19
CA GLY A 82 -25.29 -14.90 -31.73
C GLY A 82 -24.98 -15.03 -30.22
N SER A 83 -25.16 -16.24 -29.69
CA SER A 83 -24.76 -16.54 -28.32
C SER A 83 -23.25 -16.56 -28.18
N PHE A 84 -22.74 -16.30 -26.96
CA PHE A 84 -21.31 -16.41 -26.65
C PHE A 84 -20.99 -17.76 -26.04
N GLN A 85 -19.92 -18.37 -26.55
CA GLN A 85 -19.32 -19.55 -25.96
C GLN A 85 -17.98 -19.18 -25.36
N ASN A 86 -17.83 -19.38 -24.06
CA ASN A 86 -16.55 -19.17 -23.36
C ASN A 86 -15.58 -20.30 -23.68
N THR A 87 -14.38 -19.96 -24.15
CA THR A 87 -13.32 -20.90 -24.51
C THR A 87 -12.15 -20.85 -23.54
N GLY A 88 -12.00 -19.74 -22.79
CA GLY A 88 -10.86 -19.49 -21.91
C GLY A 88 -9.53 -19.22 -22.64
N LYS A 89 -9.48 -19.26 -23.96
CA LYS A 89 -8.30 -18.95 -24.77
C LYS A 89 -8.18 -17.42 -24.93
N LYS A 90 -7.08 -16.83 -24.48
CA LYS A 90 -6.86 -15.37 -24.46
C LYS A 90 -6.97 -14.70 -25.84
N THR A 91 -6.70 -15.43 -26.91
CA THR A 91 -6.75 -14.95 -28.28
C THR A 91 -8.13 -15.05 -28.93
N ASP A 92 -9.06 -15.80 -28.31
CA ASP A 92 -10.43 -15.86 -28.78
C ASP A 92 -11.19 -14.62 -28.34
N LEU A 93 -11.83 -13.97 -29.29
CA LEU A 93 -12.50 -12.68 -29.10
C LEU A 93 -13.91 -12.72 -29.66
N ALA A 94 -14.84 -12.16 -28.94
CA ALA A 94 -16.19 -11.92 -29.45
C ALA A 94 -16.51 -10.42 -29.38
N ILE A 95 -17.37 -9.95 -30.27
CA ILE A 95 -17.86 -8.57 -30.28
C ILE A 95 -19.24 -8.54 -29.66
N GLN A 96 -19.42 -7.83 -28.56
CA GLN A 96 -20.73 -7.56 -27.99
C GLN A 96 -21.30 -6.25 -28.55
N GLY A 97 -22.30 -6.36 -29.38
CA GLY A 97 -22.88 -5.23 -30.10
C GLY A 97 -22.46 -5.18 -31.56
N GLU A 98 -22.43 -3.98 -32.13
CA GLU A 98 -22.15 -3.78 -33.56
C GLU A 98 -20.65 -3.70 -33.87
N GLY A 99 -20.24 -4.25 -35.02
CA GLY A 99 -18.87 -4.18 -35.52
C GLY A 99 -18.39 -5.50 -36.11
N PHE A 100 -17.25 -5.45 -36.76
CA PHE A 100 -16.55 -6.59 -37.35
C PHE A 100 -15.06 -6.46 -37.03
N PHE A 101 -14.40 -7.56 -36.83
CA PHE A 101 -12.93 -7.60 -36.84
C PHE A 101 -12.42 -7.27 -38.25
N ILE A 102 -11.34 -6.54 -38.30
CA ILE A 102 -10.66 -6.17 -39.53
C ILE A 102 -9.47 -7.08 -39.72
N LEU A 103 -9.45 -7.80 -40.84
CA LEU A 103 -8.35 -8.66 -41.23
C LEU A 103 -7.68 -8.11 -42.48
N SER A 104 -6.41 -8.39 -42.69
CA SER A 104 -5.71 -7.97 -43.89
C SER A 104 -4.67 -9.00 -44.36
N ASN A 105 -4.50 -9.09 -45.67
CA ASN A 105 -3.39 -9.77 -46.32
C ASN A 105 -2.27 -8.82 -46.78
N GLY A 106 -2.33 -7.55 -46.35
CA GLY A 106 -1.40 -6.50 -46.76
C GLY A 106 -1.87 -5.68 -47.98
N GLN A 107 -2.84 -6.17 -48.78
CA GLN A 107 -3.37 -5.50 -49.95
C GLN A 107 -4.82 -5.06 -49.79
N ARG A 108 -5.61 -5.87 -49.08
CA ARG A 108 -7.05 -5.64 -48.90
C ARG A 108 -7.45 -5.91 -47.47
N TYR A 109 -8.56 -5.27 -47.06
CA TYR A 109 -9.23 -5.55 -45.79
C TYR A 109 -10.36 -6.54 -46.00
N PHE A 110 -10.51 -7.42 -45.02
CA PHE A 110 -11.60 -8.37 -44.88
C PHE A 110 -12.23 -8.17 -43.51
N TYR A 111 -13.49 -8.45 -43.42
CA TYR A 111 -14.25 -8.23 -42.20
C TYR A 111 -14.84 -9.56 -41.72
N THR A 112 -14.85 -9.78 -40.39
CA THR A 112 -15.37 -11.03 -39.84
C THR A 112 -15.96 -10.82 -38.47
N ARG A 113 -16.92 -11.70 -38.14
CA ARG A 113 -17.39 -11.88 -36.75
C ARG A 113 -16.73 -13.08 -36.08
N ALA A 114 -16.06 -13.94 -36.82
CA ALA A 114 -15.31 -15.06 -36.28
C ALA A 114 -14.04 -14.56 -35.59
N GLY A 115 -14.00 -14.66 -34.28
CA GLY A 115 -12.90 -14.17 -33.46
C GLY A 115 -11.95 -15.25 -32.96
N ASN A 116 -11.90 -16.41 -33.63
CA ASN A 116 -10.97 -17.48 -33.33
C ASN A 116 -9.59 -17.13 -33.88
N PHE A 117 -8.81 -16.41 -33.09
CA PHE A 117 -7.45 -15.98 -33.44
C PHE A 117 -6.38 -16.83 -32.78
N ASP A 118 -5.18 -16.78 -33.38
CA ASP A 118 -3.98 -17.40 -32.87
C ASP A 118 -2.75 -16.52 -33.13
N LEU A 119 -1.61 -16.84 -32.52
CA LEU A 119 -0.34 -16.20 -32.79
C LEU A 119 0.45 -17.00 -33.82
N ASP A 120 0.97 -16.34 -34.84
CA ASP A 120 1.94 -16.92 -35.75
C ASP A 120 3.35 -16.98 -35.14
N LEU A 121 4.30 -17.55 -35.85
CA LEU A 121 5.71 -17.66 -35.43
C LEU A 121 6.34 -16.31 -35.05
N ASN A 122 5.89 -15.24 -35.68
CA ASN A 122 6.37 -13.88 -35.45
C ASN A 122 5.60 -13.14 -34.35
N GLY A 123 4.62 -13.81 -33.71
CA GLY A 123 3.73 -13.20 -32.72
C GLY A 123 2.63 -12.33 -33.31
N THR A 124 2.35 -12.42 -34.63
CA THR A 124 1.23 -11.68 -35.22
C THR A 124 -0.09 -12.41 -34.91
N ILE A 125 -1.12 -11.66 -34.56
CA ILE A 125 -2.44 -12.24 -34.34
C ILE A 125 -3.07 -12.52 -35.72
N VAL A 126 -3.34 -13.79 -35.99
CA VAL A 126 -3.88 -14.26 -37.29
C VAL A 126 -5.11 -15.12 -37.08
N GLN A 127 -5.95 -15.16 -38.11
CA GLN A 127 -7.03 -16.14 -38.20
C GLN A 127 -6.44 -17.47 -38.73
N PRO A 128 -6.47 -18.57 -37.98
CA PRO A 128 -5.77 -19.83 -38.31
C PRO A 128 -6.22 -20.43 -39.64
N THR A 129 -7.50 -20.26 -39.99
CA THR A 129 -8.10 -20.85 -41.21
C THR A 129 -7.65 -20.18 -42.51
N THR A 130 -7.31 -18.89 -42.46
CA THR A 130 -7.00 -18.07 -43.66
C THR A 130 -5.60 -17.48 -43.64
N GLY A 131 -4.94 -17.42 -42.48
CA GLY A 131 -3.65 -16.75 -42.28
C GLY A 131 -3.74 -15.22 -42.36
N LEU A 132 -4.95 -14.63 -42.42
CA LEU A 132 -5.14 -13.19 -42.44
C LEU A 132 -4.81 -12.57 -41.08
N LYS A 133 -4.15 -11.41 -41.10
CA LYS A 133 -3.68 -10.71 -39.93
C LYS A 133 -4.71 -9.78 -39.36
N LEU A 134 -4.96 -9.87 -38.04
CA LEU A 134 -5.83 -8.96 -37.30
C LEU A 134 -5.24 -7.54 -37.30
N GLN A 135 -6.10 -6.56 -37.59
CA GLN A 135 -5.70 -5.16 -37.70
C GLN A 135 -6.10 -4.37 -36.47
N GLY A 136 -5.28 -3.38 -36.15
CA GLY A 136 -5.52 -2.45 -35.04
C GLY A 136 -4.43 -1.39 -34.99
N TRP A 137 -4.37 -0.68 -33.90
CA TRP A 137 -3.32 0.31 -33.66
C TRP A 137 -2.22 -0.33 -32.82
N VAL A 138 -1.00 -0.27 -33.33
CA VAL A 138 0.19 -0.75 -32.63
C VAL A 138 0.65 0.33 -31.65
N ALA A 139 1.04 -0.06 -30.45
CA ALA A 139 1.56 0.87 -29.48
C ALA A 139 2.96 1.36 -29.88
N GLU A 140 3.20 2.63 -29.66
CA GLU A 140 4.50 3.29 -29.85
C GLU A 140 5.11 3.59 -28.50
N VAL A 141 6.42 3.67 -28.42
CA VAL A 141 7.15 4.06 -27.21
C VAL A 141 7.28 5.58 -27.21
N ASP A 142 6.79 6.23 -26.18
CA ASP A 142 7.03 7.64 -25.92
C ASP A 142 8.52 7.83 -25.55
N PRO A 143 9.29 8.57 -26.33
CA PRO A 143 10.72 8.75 -26.10
C PRO A 143 11.02 9.47 -24.78
N THR A 144 10.07 10.20 -24.23
CA THR A 144 10.24 10.97 -22.98
C THR A 144 9.98 10.13 -21.74
N SER A 145 8.89 9.35 -21.74
CA SER A 145 8.48 8.55 -20.58
C SER A 145 8.92 7.08 -20.66
N GLY A 146 9.34 6.61 -21.84
CA GLY A 146 9.65 5.20 -22.10
C GLY A 146 8.44 4.28 -22.07
N ARG A 147 7.24 4.81 -21.84
CA ARG A 147 5.98 4.05 -21.81
C ARG A 147 5.38 3.93 -23.20
N ARG A 148 4.70 2.83 -23.42
CA ARG A 148 3.96 2.63 -24.64
C ARG A 148 2.60 3.31 -24.55
N TYR A 149 2.17 3.86 -25.68
CA TYR A 149 0.85 4.45 -25.84
C TYR A 149 0.30 4.12 -27.23
N VAL A 150 -1.00 4.15 -27.35
CA VAL A 150 -1.68 3.88 -28.62
C VAL A 150 -2.26 5.18 -29.17
N ASP A 151 -1.77 5.60 -30.34
CA ASP A 151 -2.36 6.73 -31.06
C ASP A 151 -3.40 6.22 -32.07
N THR A 152 -4.66 6.44 -31.79
CA THR A 152 -5.78 6.00 -32.59
C THR A 152 -6.07 6.89 -33.80
N ASN A 153 -5.33 7.99 -33.98
CA ASN A 153 -5.42 8.84 -35.17
C ASN A 153 -4.54 8.33 -36.32
N LYS A 154 -3.64 7.39 -36.04
CA LYS A 154 -2.78 6.78 -37.03
C LYS A 154 -3.50 5.68 -37.82
N PRO A 155 -3.03 5.34 -39.05
CA PRO A 155 -3.55 4.20 -39.80
C PRO A 155 -3.42 2.91 -38.98
N ILE A 156 -4.41 2.02 -39.13
CA ILE A 156 -4.36 0.70 -38.55
C ILE A 156 -3.30 -0.17 -39.23
N GLY A 157 -2.68 -1.05 -38.47
CA GLY A 157 -1.68 -2.00 -38.93
C GLY A 157 -1.91 -3.39 -38.33
N SER A 158 -1.09 -4.34 -38.75
CA SER A 158 -1.15 -5.71 -38.20
C SER A 158 -0.66 -5.72 -36.78
N ILE A 159 -1.43 -6.30 -35.87
CA ILE A 159 -1.07 -6.41 -34.44
C ILE A 159 -0.06 -7.54 -34.28
N GLN A 160 1.09 -7.20 -33.72
CA GLN A 160 2.17 -8.14 -33.46
C GLN A 160 2.58 -8.10 -32.00
N ILE A 161 2.59 -9.25 -31.34
CA ILE A 161 3.02 -9.48 -29.97
C ILE A 161 4.23 -10.40 -30.02
N SER A 162 5.41 -9.84 -30.27
CA SER A 162 6.61 -10.65 -30.46
C SER A 162 6.98 -11.40 -29.17
N ALA A 163 7.24 -12.70 -29.29
CA ALA A 163 7.83 -13.47 -28.22
C ALA A 163 9.20 -12.86 -27.87
N GLY A 164 9.46 -12.63 -26.57
CA GLY A 164 10.69 -11.98 -26.14
C GLY A 164 10.67 -10.44 -26.20
N LEU A 165 9.48 -9.84 -26.43
CA LEU A 165 9.33 -8.40 -26.31
C LEU A 165 9.81 -7.94 -24.93
N SER A 166 10.77 -7.05 -24.91
CA SER A 166 11.33 -6.53 -23.66
C SER A 166 10.84 -5.11 -23.37
N MET A 167 10.66 -4.85 -22.10
CA MET A 167 10.54 -3.51 -21.54
C MET A 167 11.92 -3.08 -21.12
N ALA A 168 12.38 -1.95 -21.62
CA ALA A 168 13.68 -1.41 -21.22
C ALA A 168 13.70 -1.08 -19.73
N ALA A 169 14.88 -1.24 -19.12
CA ALA A 169 15.12 -0.71 -17.79
C ALA A 169 14.94 0.82 -17.80
N LYS A 170 14.46 1.34 -16.69
CA LYS A 170 14.30 2.78 -16.49
C LYS A 170 14.92 3.18 -15.17
N GLN A 171 15.84 4.13 -15.22
CA GLN A 171 16.42 4.72 -14.02
C GLN A 171 15.34 5.38 -13.18
N THR A 172 15.41 5.18 -11.86
CA THR A 172 14.56 5.90 -10.92
C THR A 172 14.91 7.38 -10.93
N SER A 173 13.97 8.22 -11.28
CA SER A 173 14.12 9.68 -11.31
C SER A 173 13.30 10.40 -10.25
N ARG A 174 12.27 9.75 -9.72
CA ARG A 174 11.38 10.31 -8.69
C ARG A 174 11.01 9.24 -7.68
N MET A 175 10.96 9.66 -6.42
CA MET A 175 10.51 8.85 -5.30
C MET A 175 9.56 9.68 -4.43
N THR A 176 8.36 9.15 -4.18
CA THR A 176 7.34 9.79 -3.34
C THR A 176 7.21 9.02 -2.04
N LEU A 177 7.39 9.72 -0.93
CA LEU A 177 7.18 9.18 0.41
C LEU A 177 5.82 9.64 0.94
N ALA A 178 5.19 8.78 1.72
CA ALA A 178 3.92 9.06 2.38
C ALA A 178 3.84 8.30 3.70
N GLY A 179 2.82 8.60 4.50
CA GLY A 179 2.56 7.96 5.77
C GLY A 179 2.80 8.86 6.96
N ASN A 180 2.71 8.27 8.14
CA ASN A 180 2.75 8.96 9.41
C ASN A 180 4.04 8.69 10.16
N LEU A 181 4.55 9.70 10.85
CA LEU A 181 5.58 9.58 11.88
C LEU A 181 4.93 9.79 13.25
N ASP A 182 5.14 8.89 14.19
CA ASP A 182 4.45 8.92 15.47
C ASP A 182 4.87 10.14 16.31
N ALA A 183 3.92 11.03 16.54
CA ALA A 183 4.15 12.22 17.35
C ALA A 183 4.51 11.92 18.82
N ARG A 184 4.15 10.73 19.31
CA ARG A 184 4.30 10.32 20.72
C ARG A 184 5.64 9.70 21.06
N VAL A 185 6.54 9.49 20.07
CA VAL A 185 7.84 8.89 20.31
C VAL A 185 8.75 9.85 21.09
N GLY A 186 9.62 9.29 21.89
CA GLY A 186 10.59 10.02 22.68
C GLY A 186 10.53 9.66 24.16
N PRO A 187 11.35 10.31 24.97
CA PRO A 187 11.45 10.02 26.39
C PRO A 187 10.35 10.73 27.19
N GLU A 188 9.10 10.34 26.95
CA GLU A 188 7.98 10.96 27.67
C GLU A 188 7.76 10.40 29.07
N LYS A 189 8.34 9.23 29.36
CA LYS A 189 8.06 8.49 30.58
C LYS A 189 9.32 7.86 31.15
N PHE A 190 9.85 8.49 32.16
CA PHE A 190 10.93 7.90 32.96
C PHE A 190 10.46 7.58 34.35
N VAL A 191 10.88 6.44 34.80
CA VAL A 191 10.77 6.07 36.19
C VAL A 191 12.17 6.10 36.81
N ILE A 192 12.32 6.84 37.86
CA ILE A 192 13.59 6.99 38.53
C ILE A 192 13.42 6.51 39.97
N ALA A 193 14.19 5.50 40.30
CA ALA A 193 14.32 5.04 41.65
C ALA A 193 15.59 5.66 42.26
N ILE A 194 15.48 6.24 43.43
CA ILE A 194 16.55 7.00 44.05
C ILE A 194 16.93 6.34 45.38
N ASN A 195 18.22 6.27 45.62
CA ASN A 195 18.74 5.78 46.88
C ASN A 195 18.35 6.77 48.00
N GLY A 196 17.61 6.28 48.95
CA GLY A 196 17.11 7.10 50.02
C GLY A 196 18.22 7.52 50.97
N TYR A 197 18.34 8.79 51.20
CA TYR A 197 19.23 9.37 52.21
C TYR A 197 18.42 9.89 53.37
N GLY A 198 18.53 9.22 54.48
CA GLY A 198 18.22 9.77 55.80
C GLY A 198 16.76 10.22 56.02
N GLY A 199 15.77 9.71 55.37
CA GLY A 199 14.34 9.95 55.67
C GLY A 199 13.82 11.35 55.31
N ARG A 200 14.48 12.06 54.38
CA ARG A 200 14.04 13.37 53.91
C ARG A 200 13.10 13.27 52.71
N THR A 201 12.09 14.11 52.77
CA THR A 201 11.21 14.35 51.60
C THR A 201 11.85 15.42 50.74
N ILE A 202 12.04 15.12 49.44
CA ILE A 202 12.48 16.06 48.44
C ILE A 202 11.33 16.30 47.43
N ASN A 203 11.10 17.56 47.16
CA ASN A 203 10.36 17.95 45.96
C ASN A 203 11.37 18.03 44.82
N THR A 204 11.14 17.33 43.73
CA THR A 204 12.05 17.34 42.60
C THR A 204 11.30 17.39 41.28
N LYS A 205 11.92 18.07 40.35
CA LYS A 205 11.46 18.18 38.95
C LYS A 205 12.58 17.64 38.09
N VAL A 206 12.25 16.73 37.15
CA VAL A 206 13.20 16.24 36.17
C VAL A 206 12.72 16.58 34.80
N THR A 207 13.55 17.34 34.10
CA THR A 207 13.30 17.69 32.68
C THR A 207 14.30 16.92 31.84
N PHE A 208 13.81 16.14 30.91
CA PHE A 208 14.65 15.37 29.99
C PHE A 208 14.78 16.10 28.66
N GLU A 209 16.02 16.18 28.20
CA GLU A 209 16.36 16.69 26.88
C GLU A 209 17.17 15.62 26.17
N ARG A 210 16.88 15.38 24.90
CA ARG A 210 17.77 14.57 24.08
C ARG A 210 19.07 15.32 23.92
N ASP A 211 20.14 14.65 24.25
CA ASP A 211 21.46 15.21 24.06
C ASP A 211 21.90 14.98 22.62
N PHE A 212 21.85 16.03 21.83
CA PHE A 212 22.36 15.98 20.46
C PHE A 212 23.87 16.11 20.49
N GLY A 213 24.54 15.00 20.40
CA GLY A 213 25.90 14.97 19.89
C GLY A 213 25.96 15.61 18.51
N GLY A 214 27.14 15.85 18.03
CA GLY A 214 27.35 16.35 16.64
C GLY A 214 26.59 15.50 15.61
N LEU A 215 26.54 15.96 14.38
CA LEU A 215 25.82 15.38 13.25
C LEU A 215 25.87 13.87 13.11
N GLN A 216 27.00 13.26 13.44
CA GLN A 216 27.20 11.83 13.33
C GLN A 216 26.40 11.03 14.36
N ASP A 217 26.00 11.64 15.46
CA ASP A 217 25.32 10.95 16.56
C ASP A 217 23.80 10.94 16.42
N THR A 218 23.24 11.74 15.50
CA THR A 218 21.77 11.79 15.28
C THR A 218 21.21 10.44 14.86
N PHE A 219 21.94 9.68 14.06
CA PHE A 219 21.59 8.35 13.58
C PHE A 219 22.46 7.25 14.17
N SER A 220 23.14 7.52 15.30
CA SER A 220 23.91 6.49 15.99
C SER A 220 22.96 5.37 16.48
N ASP A 221 23.53 4.18 16.68
CA ASP A 221 22.79 3.06 17.25
C ASP A 221 22.33 3.33 18.70
N TYR A 222 22.77 4.44 19.28
CA TYR A 222 22.46 4.84 20.65
C TYR A 222 21.96 6.29 20.68
N GLN A 223 21.05 6.55 21.62
CA GLN A 223 20.54 7.88 21.90
C GLN A 223 20.77 8.23 23.36
N ILE A 224 21.29 9.42 23.61
CA ILE A 224 21.54 9.90 24.97
C ILE A 224 20.53 10.97 25.32
N TYR A 225 19.94 10.84 26.49
CA TYR A 225 19.10 11.85 27.09
C TYR A 225 19.71 12.34 28.41
N LEU A 226 19.62 13.64 28.62
CA LEU A 226 20.02 14.28 29.88
C LEU A 226 18.79 14.66 30.68
N GLY A 227 18.71 14.17 31.89
CA GLY A 227 17.75 14.63 32.90
C GLY A 227 18.37 15.76 33.71
N LYS A 228 17.74 16.92 33.71
CA LYS A 228 18.07 18.05 34.58
C LYS A 228 17.16 17.98 35.78
N ILE A 229 17.75 17.99 36.97
CA ILE A 229 17.04 17.81 38.21
C ILE A 229 16.99 19.15 38.95
N ASP A 230 15.78 19.53 39.34
CA ASP A 230 15.50 20.64 40.24
C ASP A 230 14.88 20.03 41.50
N ALA A 231 15.71 19.85 42.52
CA ALA A 231 15.35 19.08 43.71
C ALA A 231 14.45 19.83 44.69
N ASN A 232 14.44 21.16 44.63
CA ASN A 232 13.74 22.01 45.57
C ASN A 232 12.71 22.94 44.94
N LEU A 233 12.48 22.79 43.61
CA LEU A 233 11.50 23.55 42.85
C LEU A 233 11.75 25.06 42.79
N ASP A 234 13.02 25.43 42.77
CA ASP A 234 13.43 26.84 42.66
C ASP A 234 13.80 27.24 41.21
N ASP A 235 13.51 26.38 40.24
CA ASP A 235 13.85 26.48 38.82
C ASP A 235 15.37 26.50 38.56
N LYS A 236 16.18 26.07 39.50
CA LYS A 236 17.61 25.84 39.30
C LYS A 236 17.91 24.36 39.14
N ILE A 237 18.97 24.08 38.42
CA ILE A 237 19.39 22.72 38.19
C ILE A 237 20.34 22.30 39.29
N ASP A 238 19.90 21.37 40.14
CA ASP A 238 20.68 20.81 41.25
C ASP A 238 21.50 19.60 40.81
N GLY A 239 21.14 18.95 39.70
CA GLY A 239 21.86 17.80 39.21
C GLY A 239 21.51 17.40 37.78
N LYS A 240 22.31 16.46 37.29
CA LYS A 240 22.11 15.89 35.96
C LYS A 240 22.32 14.39 35.97
N ILE A 241 21.45 13.71 35.25
CA ILE A 241 21.59 12.28 34.96
C ILE A 241 21.65 12.11 33.45
N TYR A 242 22.28 11.06 33.00
CA TYR A 242 22.20 10.65 31.60
C TYR A 242 21.56 9.27 31.49
N ILE A 243 20.92 9.04 30.35
CA ILE A 243 20.35 7.74 29.98
C ILE A 243 20.67 7.49 28.51
N LYS A 244 21.33 6.35 28.28
CA LYS A 244 21.69 5.91 26.92
C LYS A 244 20.76 4.78 26.49
N PHE A 245 20.04 4.97 25.42
CA PHE A 245 19.15 3.98 24.81
C PHE A 245 19.73 3.46 23.50
N ASP A 246 19.49 2.18 23.19
CA ASP A 246 19.73 1.66 21.86
C ASP A 246 18.60 2.10 20.88
N LYS A 247 18.77 1.78 19.61
CA LYS A 247 17.77 2.09 18.57
C LYS A 247 16.42 1.38 18.78
N PHE A 248 16.38 0.34 19.58
CA PHE A 248 15.16 -0.39 19.91
C PHE A 248 14.45 0.18 21.14
N GLY A 249 15.06 1.13 21.83
CA GLY A 249 14.55 1.75 23.04
C GLY A 249 14.95 1.04 24.34
N ASN A 250 15.91 0.10 24.28
CA ASN A 250 16.44 -0.53 25.48
C ASN A 250 17.48 0.37 26.14
N VAL A 251 17.47 0.43 27.45
CA VAL A 251 18.49 1.17 28.19
C VAL A 251 19.81 0.40 28.16
N VAL A 252 20.83 1.02 27.62
CA VAL A 252 22.18 0.47 27.55
C VAL A 252 22.97 0.86 28.79
N SER A 253 22.85 2.12 29.20
CA SER A 253 23.48 2.60 30.43
C SER A 253 22.77 3.84 30.94
N ALA A 254 22.89 4.08 32.24
CA ALA A 254 22.36 5.27 32.87
C ALA A 254 23.25 5.65 34.06
N GLY A 255 23.32 6.92 34.41
CA GLY A 255 24.13 7.35 35.53
C GLY A 255 24.01 8.83 35.86
N ALA A 256 24.44 9.20 37.06
CA ALA A 256 24.56 10.59 37.47
C ALA A 256 25.88 11.17 36.94
N ILE A 257 25.86 12.39 36.45
CA ILE A 257 27.06 13.11 36.05
C ILE A 257 27.74 13.63 37.34
N LYS A 258 28.96 13.17 37.56
CA LYS A 258 29.73 13.37 38.79
C LYS A 258 30.69 14.55 38.70
N GLN A 259 31.36 14.65 37.59
CA GLN A 259 32.42 15.63 37.42
C GLN A 259 32.45 16.14 36.01
N LYS A 260 32.76 17.41 35.83
CA LYS A 260 33.00 18.02 34.55
C LYS A 260 34.41 18.57 34.52
N LEU A 261 35.20 18.09 33.60
CA LEU A 261 36.58 18.46 33.38
C LEU A 261 36.73 19.11 32.00
N SER A 262 37.87 19.74 31.78
CA SER A 262 38.25 20.23 30.47
C SER A 262 39.62 19.69 30.07
N GLY A 263 39.86 19.64 28.77
CA GLY A 263 41.16 19.23 28.24
C GLY A 263 41.29 19.63 26.78
N THR A 264 42.53 19.77 26.33
CA THR A 264 42.84 20.09 24.94
C THR A 264 43.23 18.81 24.22
N ALA A 265 42.67 18.62 23.01
CA ALA A 265 43.02 17.47 22.18
C ALA A 265 44.41 17.68 21.55
N SER A 266 45.22 16.64 21.59
CA SER A 266 46.52 16.56 20.90
C SER A 266 46.75 15.13 20.44
N SER A 267 47.11 14.98 19.16
CA SER A 267 47.26 13.67 18.50
C SER A 267 46.02 12.76 18.67
N GLY A 268 44.80 13.36 18.56
CA GLY A 268 43.54 12.65 18.66
C GLY A 268 43.16 12.19 20.07
N ALA A 269 43.85 12.67 21.13
CA ALA A 269 43.55 12.35 22.49
C ALA A 269 43.40 13.60 23.39
N ILE A 270 42.55 13.56 24.40
CA ILE A 270 42.32 14.66 25.35
C ILE A 270 43.21 14.44 26.58
N THR A 271 43.99 15.46 26.92
CA THR A 271 44.70 15.54 28.20
C THR A 271 43.87 16.40 29.15
N LEU A 272 43.41 15.82 30.24
CA LEU A 272 42.62 16.53 31.22
C LEU A 272 43.47 17.53 32.00
N THR A 273 42.90 18.71 32.27
CA THR A 273 43.59 19.79 33.01
C THR A 273 43.56 19.57 34.55
N GLU A 274 42.62 18.77 35.02
CA GLU A 274 42.45 18.49 36.46
C GLU A 274 42.34 16.97 36.68
N PRO A 275 42.74 16.49 37.87
CA PRO A 275 42.65 15.08 38.22
C PRO A 275 41.18 14.65 38.38
N ILE A 276 40.94 13.38 38.09
CA ILE A 276 39.63 12.77 38.31
C ILE A 276 39.44 12.51 39.79
N GLN A 277 38.37 13.03 40.38
CA GLN A 277 38.03 12.88 41.80
C GLN A 277 37.07 11.71 42.06
N GLN A 278 37.06 10.73 41.18
CA GLN A 278 36.16 9.57 41.30
C GLN A 278 36.93 8.38 41.89
N GLN A 279 36.19 7.49 42.54
CA GLN A 279 36.71 6.19 43.01
C GLN A 279 37.07 5.32 41.79
N ASP A 280 37.92 4.32 42.05
CA ASP A 280 38.30 3.35 41.02
C ASP A 280 37.05 2.64 40.45
N GLY A 281 36.96 2.58 39.14
CA GLY A 281 35.80 1.96 38.47
C GLY A 281 35.62 2.41 37.03
N ASN A 282 34.65 1.82 36.35
CA ASN A 282 34.31 2.17 35.00
C ASN A 282 33.28 3.30 34.97
N TYR A 283 33.61 4.31 34.17
CA TYR A 283 32.79 5.51 34.01
C TYR A 283 32.49 5.76 32.53
N LEU A 284 31.39 6.41 32.24
CA LEU A 284 31.09 6.98 30.95
C LEU A 284 31.66 8.39 30.86
N PHE A 285 32.48 8.63 29.86
CA PHE A 285 33.05 9.94 29.56
C PHE A 285 32.22 10.52 28.40
N ILE A 286 31.50 11.60 28.63
CA ILE A 286 30.72 12.32 27.63
C ILE A 286 31.57 13.52 27.21
N ILE A 287 32.11 13.47 26.00
CA ILE A 287 32.99 14.50 25.44
C ILE A 287 32.14 15.54 24.71
N ARG A 288 32.30 16.81 25.13
CA ARG A 288 31.60 17.94 24.52
C ARG A 288 32.56 18.95 23.92
N ASP A 289 32.16 19.57 22.83
CA ASP A 289 32.89 20.71 22.28
C ASP A 289 32.63 22.00 23.09
N SER A 290 33.24 23.11 22.66
CA SER A 290 33.08 24.43 23.27
C SER A 290 31.65 24.97 23.18
N GLN A 291 30.83 24.42 22.32
CA GLN A 291 29.41 24.79 22.15
C GLN A 291 28.48 23.86 22.99
N GLY A 292 29.03 22.93 23.73
CA GLY A 292 28.32 21.99 24.57
C GLY A 292 27.72 20.79 23.85
N ARG A 293 28.04 20.59 22.54
CA ARG A 293 27.57 19.44 21.77
C ARG A 293 28.38 18.21 22.12
N ILE A 294 27.75 17.05 22.21
CA ILE A 294 28.45 15.78 22.38
C ILE A 294 29.22 15.45 21.13
N VAL A 295 30.53 15.29 21.28
CA VAL A 295 31.44 14.85 20.19
C VAL A 295 31.58 13.34 20.21
N ASP A 296 31.74 12.77 21.41
CA ASP A 296 31.84 11.32 21.58
C ASP A 296 31.48 10.88 22.99
N THR A 297 31.25 9.56 23.16
CA THR A 297 31.02 8.95 24.45
C THR A 297 31.86 7.69 24.60
N LEU A 298 32.71 7.64 25.59
CA LEU A 298 33.66 6.57 25.81
C LEU A 298 33.48 5.96 27.20
N SER A 299 33.50 4.64 27.29
CA SER A 299 33.62 3.96 28.58
C SER A 299 35.10 3.79 28.93
N ARG A 300 35.52 4.29 30.06
CA ARG A 300 36.90 4.21 30.52
C ARG A 300 36.94 3.81 31.99
N ASN A 301 37.95 3.06 32.33
CA ASN A 301 38.24 2.72 33.74
C ASN A 301 39.09 3.81 34.35
N VAL A 302 38.70 4.23 35.56
CA VAL A 302 39.46 5.16 36.40
C VAL A 302 40.17 4.34 37.49
N LEU A 303 41.44 4.55 37.64
CA LEU A 303 42.26 3.92 38.67
C LEU A 303 43.17 4.98 39.29
N ASN A 304 43.17 5.10 40.63
CA ASN A 304 43.98 6.08 41.36
C ASN A 304 43.84 7.53 40.82
N GLY A 305 42.63 7.92 40.46
CA GLY A 305 42.35 9.26 39.97
C GLY A 305 42.84 9.54 38.54
N SER A 306 43.13 8.50 37.77
CA SER A 306 43.60 8.61 36.40
C SER A 306 42.85 7.63 35.49
N VAL A 307 42.72 7.97 34.22
CA VAL A 307 42.15 7.08 33.22
C VAL A 307 43.20 6.04 32.84
N THR A 308 42.82 4.76 32.84
CA THR A 308 43.73 3.67 32.47
C THR A 308 44.05 3.62 30.99
N GLU A 309 43.22 4.21 30.15
CA GLU A 309 43.42 4.33 28.72
C GLU A 309 43.22 5.79 28.28
N ALA A 310 43.91 6.22 27.25
CA ALA A 310 43.78 7.58 26.74
C ALA A 310 42.32 7.87 26.33
N ILE A 311 41.85 9.10 26.61
CA ILE A 311 40.58 9.61 26.10
C ILE A 311 40.77 10.00 24.65
N SER A 312 40.81 9.02 23.75
CA SER A 312 41.08 9.20 22.33
C SER A 312 39.80 8.92 21.51
N SER A 313 39.60 9.71 20.47
CA SER A 313 38.52 9.51 19.50
C SER A 313 38.93 10.10 18.15
N GLU A 314 38.55 9.44 17.07
CA GLU A 314 38.73 9.93 15.70
C GLU A 314 37.97 11.24 15.41
N LYS A 315 37.03 11.59 16.27
CA LYS A 315 36.21 12.79 16.15
C LYS A 315 36.83 14.03 16.78
N LEU A 316 37.98 13.89 17.45
CA LEU A 316 38.68 14.99 18.11
C LEU A 316 39.56 15.73 17.10
N VAL A 317 39.51 17.05 17.20
CA VAL A 317 40.35 17.94 16.40
C VAL A 317 41.47 18.48 17.29
N ASP A 318 42.70 18.28 16.91
CA ASP A 318 43.88 18.72 17.65
C ASP A 318 43.90 20.25 17.85
N GLY A 319 44.29 20.68 19.03
CA GLY A 319 44.29 22.07 19.45
C GLY A 319 42.95 22.63 19.94
N GLN A 320 41.85 21.85 19.81
CA GLN A 320 40.57 22.23 20.33
C GLN A 320 40.41 21.82 21.82
N THR A 321 39.72 22.65 22.56
CA THR A 321 39.37 22.36 23.97
C THR A 321 38.02 21.67 24.03
N TYR A 322 37.99 20.56 24.77
CA TYR A 322 36.80 19.78 25.01
C TYR A 322 36.44 19.76 26.51
N PHE A 323 35.17 19.63 26.77
CA PHE A 323 34.66 19.38 28.10
C PHE A 323 34.31 17.89 28.22
N VAL A 324 34.76 17.27 29.29
CA VAL A 324 34.53 15.86 29.55
C VAL A 324 33.65 15.76 30.81
N GLU A 325 32.42 15.31 30.64
CA GLU A 325 31.53 15.01 31.75
C GLU A 325 31.73 13.54 32.13
N ILE A 326 32.14 13.28 33.36
CA ILE A 326 32.35 11.95 33.91
C ILE A 326 31.08 11.52 34.59
N ALA A 327 30.46 10.50 34.08
CA ALA A 327 29.26 9.94 34.67
C ALA A 327 29.53 8.51 35.11
N ALA A 328 29.01 8.17 36.29
CA ALA A 328 29.06 6.79 36.72
C ALA A 328 28.29 5.93 35.72
N SER A 329 28.95 4.90 35.22
CA SER A 329 28.34 3.97 34.29
C SER A 329 27.71 2.81 35.05
N THR A 330 26.43 2.61 34.82
CA THR A 330 25.77 1.40 35.29
C THR A 330 25.85 0.35 34.20
N GLN A 331 25.93 -0.88 34.57
CA GLN A 331 25.78 -1.98 33.63
C GLN A 331 24.36 -1.99 33.09
N GLU A 332 24.18 -2.65 31.95
CA GLU A 332 22.90 -2.82 31.27
C GLU A 332 21.73 -3.02 32.23
N VAL A 333 20.65 -2.30 31.99
CA VAL A 333 19.43 -2.43 32.78
C VAL A 333 18.56 -3.47 32.10
N ALA A 334 18.46 -4.64 32.67
CA ALA A 334 17.55 -5.66 32.19
C ALA A 334 16.10 -5.29 32.54
N PRO A 335 15.15 -5.36 31.58
CA PRO A 335 13.74 -5.23 31.91
C PRO A 335 13.33 -6.41 32.80
N LEU A 336 12.73 -6.09 33.94
CA LEU A 336 12.03 -7.05 34.77
C LEU A 336 10.54 -6.79 34.57
N ASP A 337 9.82 -7.84 34.24
CA ASP A 337 8.37 -7.77 34.21
C ASP A 337 7.87 -7.46 35.61
N LEU A 338 7.04 -6.47 35.74
CA LEU A 338 6.52 -6.07 37.02
C LEU A 338 5.54 -7.12 37.53
N GLU A 339 5.93 -7.83 38.55
CA GLU A 339 5.05 -8.70 39.29
C GLU A 339 4.17 -7.85 40.20
N LEU A 340 3.04 -7.44 39.67
CA LEU A 340 1.97 -6.82 40.43
C LEU A 340 1.14 -7.93 41.08
N ASP A 341 1.81 -8.80 41.80
CA ASP A 341 1.14 -9.78 42.63
C ASP A 341 0.68 -9.07 43.91
N SER A 342 -0.60 -9.12 44.14
CA SER A 342 -1.17 -8.58 45.39
C SER A 342 -0.67 -9.30 46.63
N ALA A 343 -0.23 -10.54 46.53
CA ALA A 343 0.44 -11.25 47.64
C ALA A 343 1.75 -10.56 48.03
N ASN A 344 2.47 -9.98 47.06
CA ASN A 344 3.69 -9.20 47.33
C ASN A 344 3.40 -7.78 47.82
N VAL A 345 2.18 -7.28 47.62
CA VAL A 345 1.77 -5.96 48.13
C VAL A 345 1.70 -5.90 49.65
N ALA A 346 1.40 -7.00 50.30
CA ALA A 346 1.25 -7.08 51.75
C ALA A 346 2.47 -7.65 52.47
N SER A 347 3.52 -8.06 51.76
CA SER A 347 4.67 -8.73 52.36
C SER A 347 5.63 -7.74 53.04
N THR A 348 5.88 -7.92 54.30
CA THR A 348 6.82 -7.14 55.13
C THR A 348 8.12 -7.90 55.41
N THR A 349 8.44 -8.91 54.60
CA THR A 349 9.67 -9.71 54.80
C THR A 349 10.90 -8.88 54.46
N ALA A 350 11.94 -8.97 55.27
CA ALA A 350 13.20 -8.25 55.08
C ALA A 350 13.77 -8.51 53.66
N GLY A 351 14.03 -7.46 52.92
CA GLY A 351 14.48 -7.52 51.52
C GLY A 351 13.37 -7.50 50.47
N GLN A 352 12.11 -7.49 50.86
CA GLN A 352 10.97 -7.32 49.95
C GLN A 352 10.42 -5.90 50.00
N LEU A 353 9.71 -5.55 48.96
CA LEU A 353 9.08 -4.25 48.83
C LEU A 353 7.97 -4.06 49.85
N THR A 354 8.06 -3.06 50.70
CA THR A 354 6.95 -2.64 51.54
C THR A 354 6.07 -1.66 50.75
N ARG A 355 4.82 -1.97 50.56
CA ARG A 355 3.92 -1.18 49.78
C ARG A 355 2.68 -0.78 50.55
N ASN A 356 2.27 0.46 50.37
CA ASN A 356 1.04 0.99 50.93
C ASN A 356 0.04 1.29 49.81
N TYR A 357 -0.14 0.36 48.85
CA TYR A 357 -1.09 0.55 47.78
C TYR A 357 -1.90 -0.72 47.50
N THR A 358 -3.10 -0.51 47.03
CA THR A 358 -4.04 -1.55 46.61
C THR A 358 -4.08 -1.64 45.09
N VAL A 359 -3.91 -2.84 44.59
CA VAL A 359 -4.11 -3.10 43.15
C VAL A 359 -5.57 -3.47 42.93
N GLN A 360 -6.22 -2.77 42.04
CA GLN A 360 -7.63 -2.96 41.72
C GLN A 360 -7.84 -2.98 40.23
N TYR A 361 -8.98 -3.48 39.79
CA TYR A 361 -9.43 -3.25 38.43
C TYR A 361 -10.81 -2.56 38.41
N VAL A 362 -11.00 -1.74 37.41
CA VAL A 362 -12.20 -0.95 37.18
C VAL A 362 -12.80 -1.35 35.83
N VAL A 363 -14.10 -1.53 35.80
CA VAL A 363 -14.82 -1.90 34.57
C VAL A 363 -15.54 -0.70 34.00
N GLU A 364 -15.24 -0.40 32.75
CA GLU A 364 -15.75 0.76 32.02
C GLU A 364 -16.42 0.33 30.71
N ASN A 365 -17.36 1.14 30.25
CA ASN A 365 -17.82 1.08 28.87
C ASN A 365 -16.70 1.52 27.94
N LEU A 366 -16.79 1.23 26.63
CA LEU A 366 -15.76 1.61 25.67
C LEU A 366 -15.60 3.14 25.53
N ASP A 367 -16.59 3.90 25.91
CA ASP A 367 -16.57 5.37 25.96
C ASP A 367 -15.82 5.96 27.19
N GLY A 368 -15.34 5.09 28.08
CA GLY A 368 -14.62 5.48 29.30
C GLY A 368 -15.52 5.76 30.50
N THR A 369 -16.83 5.60 30.37
CA THR A 369 -17.75 5.74 31.52
C THR A 369 -17.76 4.46 32.37
N LEU A 370 -17.81 4.63 33.70
CA LEU A 370 -17.91 3.50 34.62
C LEU A 370 -19.22 2.74 34.39
N VAL A 371 -19.16 1.42 34.48
CA VAL A 371 -20.38 0.60 34.47
C VAL A 371 -21.13 0.81 35.77
N THR A 372 -22.36 1.33 35.68
CA THR A 372 -23.16 1.66 36.83
C THR A 372 -23.39 0.43 37.73
N GLY A 373 -23.13 0.58 39.04
CA GLY A 373 -23.33 -0.49 40.03
C GLY A 373 -22.16 -1.49 40.13
N ILE A 374 -21.05 -1.23 39.44
CA ILE A 374 -19.80 -1.98 39.60
C ILE A 374 -18.77 -1.07 40.23
N SER A 375 -18.34 -1.38 41.46
CA SER A 375 -17.24 -0.71 42.16
C SER A 375 -15.90 -1.33 41.72
N PRO A 376 -14.77 -0.61 41.95
CA PRO A 376 -13.44 -1.18 41.76
C PRO A 376 -13.29 -2.49 42.56
N GLN A 377 -12.67 -3.48 41.95
CA GLN A 377 -12.46 -4.82 42.49
C GLN A 377 -10.99 -5.02 42.84
N ASP A 378 -10.71 -5.56 44.01
CA ASP A 378 -9.34 -5.84 44.45
C ASP A 378 -8.74 -7.03 43.66
N ILE A 379 -7.49 -6.90 43.28
CA ILE A 379 -6.71 -8.00 42.69
C ILE A 379 -5.85 -8.58 43.85
N ASN A 380 -6.22 -9.78 44.28
CA ASN A 380 -5.60 -10.45 45.41
C ASN A 380 -4.53 -11.49 45.05
N SER A 381 -4.39 -11.83 43.79
CA SER A 381 -3.38 -12.76 43.30
C SER A 381 -3.21 -12.60 41.77
N ALA A 382 -2.03 -13.00 41.28
CA ALA A 382 -1.83 -13.17 39.83
C ALA A 382 -2.71 -14.31 39.29
N GLY A 383 -3.05 -14.24 38.02
CA GLY A 383 -3.88 -15.22 37.30
C GLY A 383 -5.18 -14.61 36.78
N THR A 384 -6.12 -15.48 36.44
CA THR A 384 -7.39 -15.06 35.87
C THR A 384 -8.25 -14.33 36.89
N GLN A 385 -8.52 -13.07 36.65
CA GLN A 385 -9.48 -12.26 37.37
C GLN A 385 -10.83 -12.35 36.65
N SER A 386 -11.93 -12.49 37.42
CA SER A 386 -13.26 -12.56 36.81
C SER A 386 -14.31 -11.85 37.66
N LEU A 387 -15.29 -11.26 37.01
CA LEU A 387 -16.41 -10.59 37.64
C LEU A 387 -17.69 -10.99 36.93
N THR A 388 -18.64 -11.53 37.68
CA THR A 388 -20.03 -11.79 37.22
C THR A 388 -20.96 -10.74 37.80
N SER A 389 -21.73 -10.07 36.97
CA SER A 389 -22.65 -9.03 37.40
C SER A 389 -23.88 -8.95 36.48
N ALA A 390 -25.04 -8.70 37.05
CA ALA A 390 -26.26 -8.40 36.30
C ALA A 390 -26.17 -7.08 35.51
N ASN A 391 -25.22 -6.23 35.86
CA ASN A 391 -24.96 -4.96 35.15
C ASN A 391 -24.04 -5.13 33.92
N LEU A 392 -23.53 -6.32 33.70
CA LEU A 392 -22.76 -6.68 32.49
C LEU A 392 -23.70 -7.42 31.51
N VAL A 393 -23.66 -7.01 30.27
CA VAL A 393 -24.48 -7.61 29.22
C VAL A 393 -23.64 -8.61 28.42
N ALA A 394 -24.07 -9.86 28.35
CA ALA A 394 -23.42 -10.90 27.59
C ALA A 394 -23.26 -10.48 26.10
N GLY A 395 -22.12 -10.75 25.51
CA GLY A 395 -21.76 -10.35 24.15
C GLY A 395 -21.28 -8.90 23.99
N ARG A 396 -21.43 -8.07 25.02
CA ARG A 396 -20.94 -6.68 24.98
C ARG A 396 -19.46 -6.61 25.41
N GLN A 397 -18.73 -5.69 24.79
CA GLN A 397 -17.34 -5.41 25.15
C GLN A 397 -17.27 -4.33 26.22
N TYR A 398 -16.35 -4.55 27.15
CA TYR A 398 -16.02 -3.63 28.23
C TYR A 398 -14.51 -3.41 28.27
N ARG A 399 -14.11 -2.24 28.77
CA ARG A 399 -12.71 -1.95 29.07
C ARG A 399 -12.45 -2.27 30.55
N VAL A 400 -11.48 -3.14 30.80
CA VAL A 400 -10.97 -3.38 32.16
C VAL A 400 -9.69 -2.60 32.33
N ARG A 401 -9.64 -1.74 33.32
CA ARG A 401 -8.51 -0.89 33.62
C ARG A 401 -7.92 -1.27 34.99
N VAL A 402 -6.68 -1.72 34.98
CA VAL A 402 -5.97 -2.02 36.22
C VAL A 402 -5.42 -0.73 36.83
N VAL A 403 -5.73 -0.51 38.09
CA VAL A 403 -5.38 0.71 38.83
C VAL A 403 -4.67 0.40 40.12
N VAL A 404 -3.78 1.28 40.51
CA VAL A 404 -3.10 1.25 41.83
C VAL A 404 -3.26 2.62 42.47
N ASN A 405 -3.83 2.65 43.64
CA ASN A 405 -4.17 3.91 44.34
C ASN A 405 -4.91 4.92 43.43
N GLY A 406 -5.86 4.40 42.62
CA GLY A 406 -6.63 5.21 41.68
C GLY A 406 -5.92 5.58 40.37
N LYS A 407 -4.65 5.24 40.22
CA LYS A 407 -3.87 5.51 38.98
C LYS A 407 -3.80 4.30 38.09
N THR A 408 -4.01 4.50 36.81
CA THR A 408 -4.09 3.41 35.80
C THR A 408 -2.71 2.86 35.45
N LEU A 409 -2.58 1.53 35.51
CA LEU A 409 -1.40 0.81 35.04
C LEU A 409 -1.53 0.41 33.58
N GLY A 410 -2.71 0.01 33.19
CA GLY A 410 -3.02 -0.43 31.84
C GLY A 410 -4.47 -0.81 31.70
N SER A 411 -4.88 -1.09 30.49
CA SER A 411 -6.25 -1.51 30.21
C SER A 411 -6.30 -2.52 29.07
N GLU A 412 -7.31 -3.36 29.09
CA GLU A 412 -7.64 -4.25 27.98
C GLU A 412 -9.16 -4.28 27.74
N VAL A 413 -9.53 -4.70 26.54
CA VAL A 413 -10.95 -4.86 26.17
C VAL A 413 -11.30 -6.32 26.27
N VAL A 414 -12.35 -6.61 27.04
CA VAL A 414 -12.87 -7.96 27.26
C VAL A 414 -14.32 -8.05 26.82
N THR A 415 -14.73 -9.21 26.32
CA THR A 415 -16.15 -9.45 25.97
C THR A 415 -16.83 -10.21 27.10
N ALA A 416 -17.95 -9.72 27.58
CA ALA A 416 -18.72 -10.42 28.58
C ALA A 416 -19.38 -11.67 28.00
N VAL A 417 -19.30 -12.80 28.70
CA VAL A 417 -19.98 -14.06 28.36
C VAL A 417 -21.17 -14.26 29.29
N ASP A 418 -22.14 -15.05 28.86
CA ASP A 418 -23.30 -15.38 29.71
C ASP A 418 -22.86 -16.36 30.80
N ASP A 419 -23.20 -16.04 32.05
CA ASP A 419 -22.94 -16.86 33.23
C ASP A 419 -24.25 -16.93 34.07
N GLY A 420 -25.16 -17.80 33.66
CA GLY A 420 -26.42 -18.01 34.36
C GLY A 420 -27.41 -16.82 34.29
N GLY A 421 -27.39 -16.07 33.17
CA GLY A 421 -28.25 -14.90 32.98
C GLY A 421 -27.61 -13.57 33.40
N ASN A 422 -26.37 -13.60 33.91
CA ASN A 422 -25.54 -12.44 34.20
C ASN A 422 -24.37 -12.38 33.21
N GLY A 423 -23.86 -11.19 32.92
CA GLY A 423 -22.62 -11.06 32.17
C GLY A 423 -21.40 -11.34 33.06
N LYS A 424 -20.45 -12.10 32.53
CA LYS A 424 -19.17 -12.37 33.16
C LYS A 424 -18.05 -11.89 32.27
N ILE A 425 -17.18 -11.06 32.82
CA ILE A 425 -15.90 -10.69 32.21
C ILE A 425 -14.76 -11.46 32.87
N SER A 426 -13.74 -11.79 32.09
CA SER A 426 -12.51 -12.39 32.60
C SER A 426 -11.32 -11.82 31.87
N PHE A 427 -10.24 -11.57 32.59
CA PHE A 427 -8.96 -11.14 32.05
C PHE A 427 -7.82 -11.75 32.85
N GLU A 428 -6.66 -11.83 32.26
CA GLU A 428 -5.50 -12.39 32.93
C GLU A 428 -4.60 -11.30 33.46
N TYR A 429 -4.35 -11.35 34.75
CA TYR A 429 -3.42 -10.48 35.44
C TYR A 429 -2.13 -11.26 35.69
N THR A 430 -1.08 -10.97 34.91
CA THR A 430 0.20 -11.66 34.96
C THR A 430 1.33 -10.67 35.11
N GLN A 431 2.46 -11.19 35.52
CA GLN A 431 3.71 -10.45 35.64
C GLN A 431 4.06 -9.78 34.32
N GLY A 432 4.42 -8.50 34.36
CA GLY A 432 4.85 -7.74 33.21
C GLY A 432 3.76 -7.26 32.24
N LYS A 433 2.52 -7.70 32.42
CA LYS A 433 1.43 -7.31 31.52
C LYS A 433 1.09 -5.82 31.58
N TYR A 434 1.20 -5.23 32.77
CA TYR A 434 0.77 -3.85 33.06
C TYR A 434 1.89 -2.94 33.57
N GLY A 435 3.12 -3.36 33.46
CA GLY A 435 4.27 -2.56 33.89
C GLY A 435 5.59 -3.23 33.60
N VAL A 436 6.64 -2.44 33.65
CA VAL A 436 8.02 -2.90 33.41
C VAL A 436 8.90 -2.32 34.50
N VAL A 437 9.71 -3.16 35.11
CA VAL A 437 10.74 -2.75 36.06
C VAL A 437 12.12 -3.06 35.50
N ARG A 438 13.08 -2.18 35.76
CA ARG A 438 14.46 -2.39 35.37
C ARG A 438 15.35 -2.36 36.61
N VAL A 439 16.33 -3.24 36.64
CA VAL A 439 17.34 -3.27 37.70
C VAL A 439 18.60 -2.60 37.21
N VAL A 440 19.04 -1.59 37.94
CA VAL A 440 20.28 -0.90 37.65
C VAL A 440 21.40 -1.61 38.43
N ARG A 441 22.49 -1.94 37.74
CA ARG A 441 23.63 -2.64 38.32
C ARG A 441 24.88 -1.75 38.28
N ASP A 442 25.70 -1.89 39.30
CA ASP A 442 27.02 -1.29 39.28
C ASP A 442 27.88 -1.93 38.20
N SER A 443 28.51 -1.09 37.38
CA SER A 443 29.29 -1.54 36.23
C SER A 443 30.58 -2.24 36.58
N VAL A 444 31.09 -2.02 37.80
CA VAL A 444 32.34 -2.59 38.28
C VAL A 444 32.12 -3.90 38.99
N THR A 445 31.15 -3.93 39.88
CA THR A 445 30.90 -5.11 40.74
C THR A 445 29.89 -6.07 40.11
N GLY A 446 29.13 -5.64 39.13
CA GLY A 446 28.01 -6.40 38.56
C GLY A 446 26.82 -6.56 39.49
N ASN A 447 26.92 -6.04 40.71
CA ASN A 447 25.87 -6.14 41.73
C ASN A 447 24.72 -5.18 41.41
N ALA A 448 23.51 -5.57 41.80
CA ALA A 448 22.40 -4.66 41.76
C ALA A 448 22.65 -3.51 42.74
N ILE A 449 22.63 -2.29 42.25
CA ILE A 449 22.74 -1.07 43.07
C ILE A 449 21.46 -0.88 43.89
N GLY A 450 20.36 -1.33 43.33
CA GLY A 450 19.08 -1.40 44.00
C GLY A 450 18.11 -2.19 43.15
N THR A 451 17.16 -2.83 43.80
CA THR A 451 16.01 -3.42 43.12
C THR A 451 14.82 -2.54 43.34
N TYR A 452 14.32 -1.95 42.29
CA TYR A 452 13.24 -0.99 42.35
C TYR A 452 12.02 -1.56 41.66
N ASN A 453 10.88 -1.55 42.31
CA ASN A 453 9.61 -1.88 41.73
C ASN A 453 8.91 -0.59 41.36
N VAL A 454 8.86 -0.32 40.10
CA VAL A 454 8.27 0.89 39.58
C VAL A 454 7.18 0.56 38.63
N LEU A 455 6.06 1.21 38.78
CA LEU A 455 4.86 0.97 37.97
C LEU A 455 4.73 2.04 36.92
N LEU A 456 4.92 1.63 35.66
CA LEU A 456 4.68 2.50 34.53
C LEU A 456 3.20 2.57 34.21
N ILE A 457 2.68 3.76 34.13
CA ILE A 457 1.29 4.00 33.83
C ILE A 457 1.15 4.36 32.36
N ASN A 458 0.22 3.71 31.70
CA ASN A 458 -0.06 4.00 30.31
C ASN A 458 -0.87 5.28 30.13
N GLY A 459 -0.52 6.00 29.12
CA GLY A 459 -1.38 6.98 28.48
C GLY A 459 -1.20 8.41 28.97
N ASP A 460 -1.40 8.68 30.23
CA ASP A 460 -1.46 10.06 30.77
C ASP A 460 -0.22 10.52 31.50
N ASN A 461 0.88 9.77 31.40
CA ASN A 461 2.16 10.06 32.07
C ASN A 461 2.11 10.08 33.59
N THR A 462 1.08 9.56 34.22
CA THR A 462 1.02 9.48 35.67
C THR A 462 1.81 8.29 36.18
N VAL A 463 2.68 8.58 37.08
CA VAL A 463 3.57 7.66 37.73
C VAL A 463 3.40 7.87 39.20
N TYR A 464 3.60 6.89 40.04
CA TYR A 464 3.42 7.03 41.48
C TYR A 464 4.45 6.22 42.26
N ASP A 465 4.55 6.55 43.55
CA ASP A 465 5.46 5.90 44.43
C ASP A 465 5.16 4.42 44.57
N ALA A 466 6.14 3.62 44.29
CA ALA A 466 6.18 2.28 44.80
C ALA A 466 7.13 2.26 45.98
N ASN A 467 6.71 1.68 47.07
CA ASN A 467 7.49 1.68 48.28
C ASN A 467 8.75 0.85 48.17
N LEU A 468 9.61 1.20 49.01
CA LEU A 468 10.95 0.81 49.29
C LEU A 468 11.18 -0.65 49.56
N LEU A 469 12.36 -1.10 49.23
CA LEU A 469 12.95 -2.29 49.81
C LEU A 469 13.19 -2.07 51.30
N SER A 470 12.59 -2.89 52.15
CA SER A 470 12.79 -2.81 53.58
C SER A 470 14.25 -3.08 53.96
N GLY A 471 14.83 -2.19 54.73
CA GLY A 471 16.19 -2.31 55.22
C GLY A 471 17.26 -1.60 54.41
N ASN A 472 16.97 -1.16 53.24
CA ASN A 472 17.83 -0.30 52.43
C ASN A 472 17.14 1.04 52.19
N SER A 473 17.83 2.11 52.31
CA SER A 473 17.29 3.45 52.21
C SER A 473 16.97 3.85 50.75
N TYR A 474 16.22 3.06 50.02
CA TYR A 474 15.87 3.32 48.63
C TYR A 474 14.41 3.63 48.48
N GLN A 475 14.13 4.54 47.60
CA GLN A 475 12.78 4.97 47.29
C GLN A 475 12.58 5.04 45.76
N ASP A 476 11.52 4.44 45.29
CA ASP A 476 11.14 4.44 43.89
C ASP A 476 10.24 5.62 43.60
N VAL A 477 10.58 6.38 42.58
CA VAL A 477 9.81 7.52 42.20
C VAL A 477 9.56 7.46 40.69
N VAL A 478 8.34 7.70 40.38
CA VAL A 478 7.82 7.66 39.03
C VAL A 478 7.47 9.05 38.57
N TYR A 479 8.00 9.46 37.44
CA TYR A 479 7.90 10.82 36.94
C TYR A 479 6.98 10.98 35.77
N GLN A 480 6.20 12.04 35.85
CA GLN A 480 5.69 12.71 34.66
C GLN A 480 6.70 13.78 34.26
N PRO A 481 7.17 13.83 32.99
CA PRO A 481 8.08 14.87 32.54
C PRO A 481 7.54 16.30 32.66
N SER A 482 6.24 16.45 32.85
CA SER A 482 5.55 17.73 32.97
C SER A 482 5.12 18.09 34.39
N LYS A 483 5.38 17.24 35.38
CA LYS A 483 4.96 17.44 36.74
C LYS A 483 6.10 17.19 37.75
N VAL A 484 6.04 17.87 38.84
CA VAL A 484 6.92 17.72 39.97
C VAL A 484 6.28 16.76 40.95
N ASP A 485 6.99 15.74 41.34
CA ASP A 485 6.58 14.79 42.37
C ASP A 485 7.39 14.99 43.61
N GLN A 486 6.77 14.65 44.75
CA GLN A 486 7.42 14.72 46.05
C GLN A 486 8.08 13.38 46.37
N LEU A 487 9.37 13.46 46.57
CA LEU A 487 10.22 12.33 46.99
C LEU A 487 10.49 12.36 48.46
N THR A 488 10.21 11.29 49.13
CA THR A 488 10.63 11.13 50.50
C THR A 488 11.89 10.29 50.56
N ILE A 489 13.01 10.89 50.88
CA ILE A 489 14.28 10.22 51.07
C ILE A 489 14.54 10.08 52.57
N PRO A 490 14.70 8.88 53.11
CA PRO A 490 15.03 8.69 54.55
C PRO A 490 16.45 9.17 54.85
N GLY A 491 16.64 10.07 55.80
CA GLY A 491 17.95 10.49 56.31
C GLY A 491 18.13 11.99 56.50
N ALA A 492 19.17 12.39 57.24
CA ALA A 492 19.44 13.77 57.55
C ALA A 492 20.38 14.41 56.53
N GLY A 493 20.00 15.41 55.87
CA GLY A 493 20.82 16.19 54.94
C GLY A 493 19.96 16.80 53.86
N GLU A 494 20.42 17.78 53.15
CA GLU A 494 19.75 18.32 51.99
C GLU A 494 19.61 17.26 50.91
N PRO A 495 18.51 17.23 50.18
CA PRO A 495 18.32 16.26 49.12
C PRO A 495 19.35 16.48 48.03
N ARG A 496 20.35 15.65 48.01
CA ARG A 496 21.39 15.66 47.00
C ARG A 496 21.29 14.38 46.19
N PHE A 497 20.46 14.42 45.23
CA PHE A 497 20.16 13.31 44.38
C PHE A 497 21.40 12.68 43.72
N TYR A 498 22.41 13.48 43.46
CA TYR A 498 23.63 13.08 42.76
C TYR A 498 24.87 13.07 43.62
N GLU A 499 24.76 13.41 44.89
CA GLU A 499 25.86 13.33 45.88
C GLU A 499 25.85 12.07 46.72
N ALA A 500 24.98 11.16 46.45
CA ALA A 500 25.10 9.86 47.09
C ALA A 500 26.48 9.28 46.75
N ASP A 501 27.16 8.71 47.74
CA ASP A 501 28.43 8.00 47.53
C ASP A 501 28.30 6.90 46.48
N ASN A 502 27.07 6.53 46.17
CA ASN A 502 26.71 5.69 45.07
C ASN A 502 25.79 6.45 44.08
N PRO A 503 26.36 6.99 43.00
CA PRO A 503 25.73 7.93 42.08
C PRO A 503 24.64 7.38 41.22
N THR A 504 24.38 6.12 41.24
CA THR A 504 23.63 5.43 40.25
C THR A 504 22.41 4.73 40.79
N ASN A 505 21.90 5.25 41.88
CA ASN A 505 20.73 4.70 42.54
C ASN A 505 19.43 5.11 41.84
N PHE A 506 19.28 4.73 40.61
CA PHE A 506 18.04 4.92 39.88
C PHE A 506 17.79 3.80 38.87
N SER A 507 16.57 3.55 38.61
CA SER A 507 16.14 2.71 37.49
C SER A 507 15.34 3.49 36.49
N VAL A 508 15.38 3.07 35.25
CA VAL A 508 14.67 3.71 34.15
C VAL A 508 13.75 2.70 33.53
N VAL A 509 12.51 3.10 33.34
CA VAL A 509 11.47 2.23 32.84
C VAL A 509 10.89 2.82 31.58
N SER A 510 10.88 2.01 30.54
CA SER A 510 10.17 2.22 29.29
C SER A 510 10.47 3.51 28.51
N PHE A 511 10.75 3.31 27.28
CA PHE A 511 11.02 4.35 26.32
C PHE A 511 10.46 3.93 24.95
N LYS A 512 9.77 4.81 24.29
CA LYS A 512 9.32 4.55 22.92
C LYS A 512 10.39 5.04 21.96
N SER A 513 10.97 4.11 21.21
CA SER A 513 12.05 4.43 20.28
C SER A 513 11.67 5.58 19.33
N PRO A 514 12.50 6.62 19.20
CA PRO A 514 12.32 7.69 18.25
C PRO A 514 12.72 7.29 16.82
N PHE A 515 13.21 6.07 16.65
CA PHE A 515 13.66 5.56 15.35
C PHE A 515 12.54 4.90 14.57
N TYR A 516 12.50 5.20 13.28
CA TYR A 516 11.69 4.48 12.32
C TYR A 516 12.49 4.31 11.03
N THR A 517 12.47 3.12 10.45
CA THR A 517 13.18 2.83 9.20
C THR A 517 12.22 2.21 8.20
N THR A 518 12.27 2.68 6.97
CA THR A 518 11.60 2.07 5.81
C THR A 518 12.63 1.81 4.71
N SER A 519 12.28 0.98 3.75
CA SER A 519 13.17 0.66 2.63
C SER A 519 12.42 0.63 1.31
N THR A 520 13.14 0.84 0.22
CA THR A 520 12.64 0.73 -1.14
C THR A 520 13.75 0.28 -2.08
N GLN A 521 13.35 -0.25 -3.24
CA GLN A 521 14.28 -0.49 -4.34
C GLN A 521 14.20 0.64 -5.34
N VAL A 522 15.36 1.09 -5.81
CA VAL A 522 15.55 2.05 -6.90
C VAL A 522 16.45 1.42 -7.95
N TYR A 523 16.42 1.93 -9.16
CA TYR A 523 17.11 1.33 -10.29
C TYR A 523 18.01 2.34 -10.98
N ASP A 524 19.16 1.88 -11.46
CA ASP A 524 20.01 2.65 -12.37
C ASP A 524 19.49 2.56 -13.83
N SER A 525 20.20 3.16 -14.78
CA SER A 525 19.82 3.15 -16.20
C SER A 525 19.94 1.77 -16.85
N LEU A 526 20.72 0.86 -16.30
CA LEU A 526 20.86 -0.53 -16.73
C LEU A 526 19.79 -1.44 -16.08
N GLY A 527 19.08 -0.95 -15.07
CA GLY A 527 18.05 -1.69 -14.34
C GLY A 527 18.59 -2.51 -13.16
N ASN A 528 19.81 -2.24 -12.72
CA ASN A 528 20.33 -2.85 -11.50
C ASN A 528 19.57 -2.30 -10.29
N PRO A 529 19.10 -3.15 -9.37
CA PRO A 529 18.36 -2.72 -8.19
C PRO A 529 19.31 -2.31 -7.07
N TYR A 530 19.06 -1.16 -6.47
CA TYR A 530 19.72 -0.66 -5.25
C TYR A 530 18.68 -0.53 -4.15
N THR A 531 18.94 -1.16 -3.01
CA THR A 531 18.04 -1.02 -1.85
C THR A 531 18.46 0.19 -1.04
N LEU A 532 17.58 1.18 -0.95
CA LEU A 532 17.73 2.35 -0.10
C LEU A 532 16.94 2.17 1.19
N TYR A 533 17.60 2.41 2.32
CA TYR A 533 16.97 2.54 3.63
C TYR A 533 16.80 4.01 3.97
N ILE A 534 15.64 4.35 4.49
CA ILE A 534 15.31 5.71 4.92
C ILE A 534 15.06 5.63 6.42
N ASP A 535 16.02 6.12 7.18
CA ASP A 535 15.99 6.15 8.62
C ASP A 535 15.41 7.49 9.07
N PHE A 536 14.42 7.48 9.95
CA PHE A 536 13.83 8.66 10.57
C PHE A 536 14.13 8.65 12.06
N VAL A 537 14.45 9.82 12.59
CA VAL A 537 14.69 10.00 14.02
C VAL A 537 14.02 11.30 14.48
N LYS A 538 13.13 11.20 15.46
CA LYS A 538 12.53 12.40 16.04
C LYS A 538 13.59 13.20 16.80
N LEU A 539 13.72 14.45 16.43
CA LEU A 539 14.58 15.41 17.12
C LEU A 539 13.79 16.00 18.30
N ALA A 540 14.41 16.12 19.48
CA ALA A 540 13.79 16.79 20.60
C ALA A 540 13.72 18.31 20.33
N SER A 541 12.94 19.00 21.11
CA SER A 541 12.56 20.41 20.97
C SER A 541 13.69 21.45 21.09
N VAL A 542 14.87 21.15 20.56
CA VAL A 542 15.99 22.10 20.51
C VAL A 542 15.61 23.39 19.73
N TYR A 543 14.55 23.33 18.94
CA TYR A 543 14.12 24.42 18.05
C TYR A 543 12.90 25.19 18.57
N GLY A 544 12.57 25.04 19.84
CA GLY A 544 11.47 25.74 20.49
C GLY A 544 10.12 25.03 20.32
N ASP A 545 9.18 25.35 21.20
CA ASP A 545 7.87 24.67 21.36
C ASP A 545 6.91 24.77 20.15
N LYS A 546 7.36 25.23 19.01
CA LYS A 546 6.47 25.57 17.89
C LYS A 546 6.43 24.53 16.77
N GLU A 547 7.46 23.70 16.63
CA GLU A 547 7.57 22.77 15.53
C GLU A 547 8.02 21.38 16.00
N ASN A 548 7.44 20.35 15.37
CA ASN A 548 7.90 18.97 15.52
C ASN A 548 8.87 18.67 14.40
N VAL A 549 10.06 18.22 14.74
CA VAL A 549 11.17 18.04 13.80
C VAL A 549 11.66 16.61 13.81
N TRP A 550 11.83 16.06 12.61
CA TRP A 550 12.40 14.73 12.39
C TRP A 550 13.61 14.83 11.48
N ALA A 551 14.72 14.25 11.90
CA ALA A 551 15.83 14.02 11.00
C ALA A 551 15.57 12.78 10.15
N PHE A 552 16.00 12.81 8.90
CA PHE A 552 16.00 11.63 8.05
C PHE A 552 17.35 11.45 7.35
N ARG A 553 17.76 10.21 7.21
CA ARG A 553 18.95 9.83 6.46
C ARG A 553 18.58 8.73 5.49
N ILE A 554 19.05 8.90 4.25
CA ILE A 554 18.95 7.86 3.23
C ILE A 554 20.31 7.19 3.12
N ARG A 555 20.36 5.87 3.21
CA ARG A 555 21.56 5.06 3.07
C ARG A 555 21.32 3.91 2.11
N SER A 556 22.33 3.54 1.38
CA SER A 556 22.31 2.35 0.55
C SER A 556 22.66 1.09 1.35
N ALA A 557 22.07 -0.03 0.97
CA ALA A 557 22.40 -1.34 1.53
C ALA A 557 23.84 -1.79 1.17
N THR A 558 24.32 -1.36 0.03
CA THR A 558 25.62 -1.71 -0.56
C THR A 558 26.73 -0.70 -0.21
N GLY A 559 26.39 0.38 0.51
CA GLY A 559 27.37 1.31 1.07
C GLY A 559 27.69 2.50 0.17
N GLU A 560 26.97 2.72 -0.92
CA GLU A 560 27.12 3.90 -1.77
C GLU A 560 26.90 5.19 -0.97
N ASN A 561 27.76 6.17 -1.21
CA ASN A 561 27.64 7.47 -0.57
C ASN A 561 26.51 8.29 -1.20
N ILE A 562 25.47 8.56 -0.42
CA ILE A 562 24.30 9.32 -0.86
C ILE A 562 24.51 10.80 -0.53
N LYS A 563 24.44 11.64 -1.54
CA LYS A 563 24.53 13.10 -1.45
C LYS A 563 23.15 13.72 -1.60
N TYR A 564 22.90 14.78 -0.87
CA TYR A 564 21.67 15.54 -0.96
C TYR A 564 21.84 16.73 -1.90
N LEU A 565 20.79 17.02 -2.67
CA LEU A 565 20.78 18.10 -3.64
C LEU A 565 19.73 19.13 -3.25
N SER A 566 20.10 20.41 -3.35
CA SER A 566 19.18 21.53 -3.20
C SER A 566 18.35 21.78 -4.46
N ASN A 567 18.82 21.30 -5.61
CA ASN A 567 18.11 21.39 -6.88
C ASN A 567 18.42 20.17 -7.76
N TYR A 568 17.37 19.46 -8.17
CA TYR A 568 17.45 18.28 -9.01
C TYR A 568 18.05 18.58 -10.40
N ASP A 569 17.59 19.67 -11.04
CA ASP A 569 17.92 19.97 -12.43
C ASP A 569 19.39 20.40 -12.56
N THR A 570 19.86 21.26 -11.68
CA THR A 570 21.25 21.74 -11.69
C THR A 570 22.21 20.76 -11.04
N GLY A 571 21.72 19.84 -10.21
CA GLY A 571 22.54 18.93 -9.43
C GLY A 571 23.39 19.61 -8.36
N THR A 572 22.90 20.75 -7.83
CA THR A 572 23.61 21.52 -6.80
C THR A 572 23.63 20.72 -5.49
N GLU A 573 24.84 20.28 -5.10
CA GLU A 573 25.05 19.52 -3.87
C GLU A 573 24.94 20.43 -2.64
N ILE A 574 24.33 19.88 -1.58
CA ILE A 574 24.31 20.50 -0.26
C ILE A 574 25.62 20.12 0.43
N THR A 575 26.49 21.09 0.66
CA THR A 575 27.78 20.88 1.30
C THR A 575 27.62 20.73 2.80
N GLY A 576 28.12 19.61 3.34
CA GLY A 576 28.21 19.38 4.78
C GLY A 576 27.02 18.65 5.42
N GLY A 577 25.95 18.36 4.69
CA GLY A 577 24.78 17.66 5.23
C GLY A 577 24.83 16.16 4.98
N SER A 578 24.93 15.35 6.04
CA SER A 578 24.77 13.89 5.96
C SER A 578 23.34 13.43 6.17
N PHE A 579 22.40 14.34 6.42
CA PHE A 579 20.99 14.06 6.60
C PHE A 579 20.10 15.30 6.37
N GLY A 580 18.83 15.04 6.16
CA GLY A 580 17.80 16.08 6.04
C GLY A 580 16.90 16.16 7.25
N VAL A 581 16.06 17.18 7.26
CA VAL A 581 15.13 17.45 8.36
C VAL A 581 13.73 17.70 7.80
N LEU A 582 12.74 16.97 8.34
CA LEU A 582 11.31 17.20 8.12
C LEU A 582 10.77 18.08 9.25
N ARG A 583 10.11 19.16 8.89
CA ARG A 583 9.48 20.09 9.83
C ARG A 583 7.96 19.95 9.74
N PHE A 584 7.30 19.74 10.86
CA PHE A 584 5.85 19.60 10.93
C PHE A 584 5.27 20.73 11.81
N ASP A 585 4.10 21.21 11.42
CA ASP A 585 3.36 22.15 12.24
C ASP A 585 2.65 21.46 13.42
N LYS A 586 2.00 22.23 14.27
CA LYS A 586 1.24 21.71 15.42
C LYS A 586 0.04 20.84 15.03
N THR A 587 -0.39 20.92 13.78
CA THR A 587 -1.48 20.09 13.23
C THR A 587 -0.98 18.82 12.56
N GLY A 588 0.33 18.57 12.59
CA GLY A 588 0.96 17.39 12.01
C GLY A 588 1.16 17.43 10.50
N ARG A 589 1.05 18.60 9.87
CA ARG A 589 1.30 18.78 8.43
C ARG A 589 2.76 19.15 8.18
N LEU A 590 3.33 18.61 7.12
CA LEU A 590 4.70 18.95 6.71
C LEU A 590 4.78 20.43 6.28
N LEU A 591 5.72 21.17 6.89
CA LEU A 591 6.05 22.55 6.54
C LEU A 591 7.17 22.63 5.51
N GLY A 592 8.13 21.69 5.55
CA GLY A 592 9.26 21.68 4.63
C GLY A 592 10.24 20.56 4.90
N VAL A 593 11.09 20.34 3.90
CA VAL A 593 12.20 19.37 3.91
C VAL A 593 13.48 20.19 3.77
N ASN A 594 14.21 20.39 4.84
CA ASN A 594 15.34 21.29 4.89
C ASN A 594 16.66 20.53 5.10
N SER A 595 17.76 21.16 4.74
CA SER A 595 19.09 20.69 5.14
C SER A 595 19.40 21.10 6.58
N PHE A 596 20.31 20.33 7.19
CA PHE A 596 20.83 20.63 8.50
C PHE A 596 22.28 21.10 8.37
N ASP A 597 22.58 22.27 8.90
CA ASP A 597 23.94 22.79 8.89
C ASP A 597 24.74 22.19 10.08
N PRO A 598 25.76 21.40 9.79
CA PRO A 598 26.55 20.75 10.83
C PRO A 598 27.39 21.71 11.66
N ASN A 599 27.81 22.82 11.05
CA ASN A 599 28.71 23.76 11.71
C ASN A 599 28.00 24.61 12.76
N THR A 600 26.76 25.00 12.44
CA THR A 600 25.95 25.82 13.35
C THR A 600 24.99 25.01 14.22
N GLY A 601 24.78 23.72 13.89
CA GLY A 601 23.79 22.87 14.57
C GLY A 601 22.35 23.31 14.35
N ARG A 602 22.10 24.07 13.26
CA ARG A 602 20.78 24.65 12.96
C ARG A 602 20.21 24.12 11.66
N ILE A 603 18.90 24.20 11.54
CA ILE A 603 18.20 23.93 10.28
C ILE A 603 18.46 25.09 9.33
N SER A 604 18.95 24.79 8.14
CA SER A 604 19.15 25.78 7.09
C SER A 604 17.81 26.12 6.44
N GLU A 605 17.16 27.18 6.90
CA GLU A 605 15.85 27.60 6.39
C GLU A 605 15.83 27.96 4.89
N GLY A 606 17.00 28.25 4.31
CA GLY A 606 17.14 28.61 2.89
C GLY A 606 17.50 27.46 1.95
N GLU A 607 17.87 26.29 2.48
CA GLU A 607 18.26 25.15 1.68
C GLU A 607 17.27 23.98 1.85
N ASN A 608 16.36 23.87 0.90
CA ASN A 608 15.45 22.74 0.81
C ASN A 608 16.17 21.57 0.17
N ILE A 609 15.90 20.36 0.63
CA ILE A 609 16.34 19.13 -0.05
C ILE A 609 15.30 18.80 -1.12
N ASP A 610 15.71 18.87 -2.38
CA ASP A 610 14.88 18.54 -3.55
C ASP A 610 15.14 17.12 -4.04
N ALA A 611 16.38 16.64 -3.93
CA ALA A 611 16.76 15.34 -4.47
C ALA A 611 17.93 14.69 -3.72
N ILE A 612 18.19 13.45 -4.07
CA ILE A 612 19.41 12.72 -3.70
C ILE A 612 20.18 12.29 -4.94
N MET A 613 21.46 12.05 -4.74
CA MET A 613 22.36 11.55 -5.77
C MET A 613 23.34 10.53 -5.19
N PHE A 614 23.60 9.47 -5.92
CA PHE A 614 24.65 8.52 -5.60
C PHE A 614 25.29 7.95 -6.86
N ASN A 615 26.48 7.38 -6.71
CA ASN A 615 27.16 6.69 -7.80
C ASN A 615 26.80 5.21 -7.73
N ALA A 616 26.31 4.66 -8.83
CA ALA A 616 25.90 3.26 -8.97
C ALA A 616 27.06 2.24 -8.98
N GLY A 617 28.29 2.69 -8.75
CA GLY A 617 29.47 1.83 -8.65
C GLY A 617 30.02 1.33 -10.01
N GLU A 618 31.00 0.41 -9.98
CA GLU A 618 31.66 -0.11 -11.19
C GLU A 618 30.73 -0.94 -12.10
N ASN A 619 29.66 -1.50 -11.56
CA ASN A 619 28.66 -2.28 -12.31
C ASN A 619 27.41 -1.48 -12.69
N GLY A 620 27.36 -0.19 -12.33
CA GLY A 620 26.27 0.72 -12.63
C GLY A 620 26.63 1.71 -13.74
N ASP A 621 25.60 2.37 -14.29
CA ASP A 621 25.76 3.37 -15.35
C ASP A 621 25.86 4.79 -14.75
N GLY A 622 26.85 4.97 -13.88
CA GLY A 622 27.18 6.31 -13.40
C GLY A 622 26.28 6.86 -12.30
N ILE A 623 25.91 8.13 -12.41
CA ILE A 623 25.23 8.87 -11.35
C ILE A 623 23.71 8.68 -11.43
N VAL A 624 23.12 8.18 -10.36
CA VAL A 624 21.68 8.12 -10.17
C VAL A 624 21.21 9.34 -9.37
N LYS A 625 20.31 10.14 -9.97
CA LYS A 625 19.66 11.29 -9.32
C LYS A 625 18.19 11.01 -9.13
N ILE A 626 17.68 11.19 -7.91
CA ILE A 626 16.28 10.90 -7.56
C ILE A 626 15.66 12.12 -6.89
N LYS A 627 14.64 12.67 -7.51
CA LYS A 627 13.83 13.74 -6.90
C LYS A 627 12.96 13.18 -5.78
N LEU A 628 13.00 13.84 -4.63
CA LEU A 628 12.24 13.44 -3.45
C LEU A 628 10.93 14.24 -3.35
N ASP A 629 9.82 13.54 -3.22
CA ASP A 629 8.53 14.14 -2.90
C ASP A 629 8.03 13.58 -1.56
N MET A 630 8.08 14.41 -0.53
CA MET A 630 7.67 14.07 0.84
C MET A 630 6.41 14.81 1.29
N ASN A 631 5.70 15.50 0.40
CA ASN A 631 4.54 16.32 0.74
C ASN A 631 3.37 15.55 1.37
N SER A 632 3.34 14.24 1.19
CA SER A 632 2.33 13.34 1.76
C SER A 632 2.71 12.77 3.13
N MET A 633 3.85 13.20 3.71
CA MET A 633 4.25 12.83 5.05
C MET A 633 3.47 13.61 6.10
N THR A 634 3.12 12.94 7.18
CA THR A 634 2.36 13.52 8.30
C THR A 634 2.95 13.13 9.63
N GLN A 635 2.57 13.85 10.69
CA GLN A 635 2.95 13.53 12.06
C GLN A 635 1.74 13.61 13.00
N PHE A 636 1.12 12.48 13.25
CA PHE A 636 -0.01 12.37 14.18
C PHE A 636 0.32 11.41 15.34
N ALA A 637 -0.52 11.44 16.37
CA ALA A 637 -0.44 10.52 17.50
C ALA A 637 -0.95 9.11 17.12
N ALA A 638 -0.37 8.52 16.08
CA ALA A 638 -0.61 7.17 15.59
C ALA A 638 0.73 6.46 15.37
N LEU A 639 0.74 5.14 15.23
CA LEU A 639 1.96 4.38 14.94
C LEU A 639 2.62 4.91 13.66
N ALA A 640 3.95 4.88 13.64
CA ALA A 640 4.70 5.24 12.46
C ALA A 640 4.47 4.18 11.36
N ASP A 641 4.07 4.63 10.19
CA ASP A 641 3.83 3.81 9.00
C ASP A 641 4.39 4.45 7.73
N ALA A 642 5.38 5.33 7.87
CA ALA A 642 6.02 5.98 6.73
C ALA A 642 6.57 4.96 5.73
N PHE A 643 6.28 5.12 4.46
CA PHE A 643 6.69 4.23 3.38
C PHE A 643 6.92 4.98 2.07
N VAL A 644 7.60 4.32 1.14
CA VAL A 644 7.72 4.84 -0.22
C VAL A 644 6.47 4.46 -1.00
N LYS A 645 5.63 5.44 -1.27
CA LYS A 645 4.35 5.29 -1.97
C LYS A 645 4.55 4.88 -3.43
N SER A 646 5.53 5.47 -4.09
CA SER A 646 5.84 5.19 -5.49
C SER A 646 7.26 5.59 -5.83
N GLN A 647 7.83 4.90 -6.79
CA GLN A 647 9.03 5.26 -7.52
C GLN A 647 8.80 4.92 -9.00
N ASP A 648 9.50 5.57 -9.91
CA ASP A 648 9.22 5.52 -11.35
C ASP A 648 10.23 4.70 -12.17
N GLY A 649 11.21 4.09 -11.52
CA GLY A 649 12.20 3.21 -12.13
C GLY A 649 11.74 1.76 -12.21
N ASN A 650 12.37 0.99 -13.06
CA ASN A 650 12.14 -0.46 -13.17
C ASN A 650 13.36 -1.20 -13.73
N ALA A 651 13.49 -2.45 -13.35
CA ALA A 651 14.41 -3.37 -14.03
C ALA A 651 13.89 -3.71 -15.45
N GLN A 652 14.77 -4.22 -16.29
CA GLN A 652 14.37 -4.79 -17.56
C GLN A 652 13.32 -5.91 -17.32
N GLY A 653 12.28 -5.92 -18.12
CA GLY A 653 11.24 -6.96 -18.09
C GLY A 653 11.09 -7.63 -19.45
N VAL A 654 10.83 -8.92 -19.48
CA VAL A 654 10.46 -9.66 -20.70
C VAL A 654 8.97 -9.96 -20.63
N LEU A 655 8.28 -9.91 -21.76
CA LEU A 655 6.85 -10.20 -21.81
C LEU A 655 6.58 -11.65 -21.37
N GLU A 656 5.81 -11.78 -20.30
CA GLU A 656 5.41 -13.07 -19.72
C GLU A 656 4.05 -13.53 -20.24
N SER A 657 3.11 -12.60 -20.28
CA SER A 657 1.75 -12.89 -20.74
C SER A 657 1.09 -11.62 -21.28
N PHE A 658 -0.02 -11.80 -21.99
CA PHE A 658 -0.87 -10.69 -22.40
C PHE A 658 -2.34 -11.00 -22.16
N SER A 659 -3.16 -9.97 -22.14
CA SER A 659 -4.62 -10.02 -22.07
C SER A 659 -5.22 -8.94 -22.96
N ILE A 660 -6.47 -9.14 -23.37
CA ILE A 660 -7.19 -8.16 -24.20
C ILE A 660 -8.37 -7.64 -23.38
N SER A 661 -8.47 -6.32 -23.27
CA SER A 661 -9.53 -5.67 -22.49
C SER A 661 -10.82 -5.52 -23.33
N GLU A 662 -11.92 -5.21 -22.65
CA GLU A 662 -13.22 -4.90 -23.30
C GLU A 662 -13.14 -3.72 -24.28
N ASN A 663 -12.23 -2.78 -24.03
CA ASN A 663 -11.97 -1.62 -24.90
C ASN A 663 -11.00 -1.93 -26.03
N GLY A 664 -10.60 -3.19 -26.19
CA GLY A 664 -9.69 -3.63 -27.22
C GLY A 664 -8.21 -3.39 -26.95
N ASP A 665 -7.83 -2.87 -25.76
CA ASP A 665 -6.43 -2.70 -25.40
C ASP A 665 -5.79 -4.05 -25.16
N ILE A 666 -4.66 -4.29 -25.79
CA ILE A 666 -3.83 -5.46 -25.58
C ILE A 666 -2.79 -5.09 -24.52
N ILE A 667 -2.94 -5.66 -23.35
CA ILE A 667 -2.12 -5.35 -22.19
C ILE A 667 -1.13 -6.48 -21.97
N GLY A 668 0.15 -6.18 -22.02
CA GLY A 668 1.24 -7.11 -21.70
C GLY A 668 1.64 -7.03 -20.25
N SER A 669 1.82 -8.18 -19.60
CA SER A 669 2.44 -8.28 -18.28
C SER A 669 3.88 -8.74 -18.44
N PHE A 670 4.80 -8.06 -17.77
CA PHE A 670 6.23 -8.29 -17.88
C PHE A 670 6.81 -8.93 -16.61
N THR A 671 7.92 -9.63 -16.73
CA THR A 671 8.61 -10.31 -15.62
C THR A 671 9.05 -9.38 -14.49
N ASN A 672 9.13 -8.06 -14.74
CA ASN A 672 9.40 -7.04 -13.74
C ASN A 672 8.14 -6.59 -12.96
N GLY A 673 6.99 -7.27 -13.16
CA GLY A 673 5.71 -6.97 -12.51
C GLY A 673 4.95 -5.77 -13.09
N LEU A 674 5.50 -5.12 -14.12
CA LEU A 674 4.83 -4.00 -14.77
C LEU A 674 3.92 -4.48 -15.90
N VAL A 675 2.92 -3.67 -16.17
CA VAL A 675 2.00 -3.86 -17.29
C VAL A 675 2.09 -2.68 -18.23
N ASP A 676 2.00 -2.96 -19.55
CA ASP A 676 2.05 -1.92 -20.58
C ASP A 676 1.14 -2.26 -21.74
N VAL A 677 0.69 -1.25 -22.49
CA VAL A 677 -0.21 -1.43 -23.62
C VAL A 677 0.61 -1.76 -24.85
N LEU A 678 0.36 -2.92 -25.47
CA LEU A 678 1.06 -3.39 -26.67
C LEU A 678 0.40 -2.95 -27.97
N GLY A 679 -0.89 -2.65 -27.90
CA GLY A 679 -1.70 -2.25 -29.05
C GLY A 679 -3.18 -2.19 -28.71
N LYS A 680 -3.98 -1.91 -29.69
CA LYS A 680 -5.44 -1.87 -29.56
C LYS A 680 -6.10 -2.47 -30.81
N VAL A 681 -7.05 -3.37 -30.63
CA VAL A 681 -7.84 -3.96 -31.70
C VAL A 681 -8.74 -2.89 -32.31
N ALA A 682 -8.80 -2.84 -33.65
CA ALA A 682 -9.73 -1.99 -34.36
C ALA A 682 -10.98 -2.77 -34.82
N LEU A 683 -12.11 -2.11 -34.76
CA LEU A 683 -13.36 -2.63 -35.30
C LEU A 683 -13.84 -1.80 -36.51
N ALA A 684 -14.57 -2.46 -37.40
CA ALA A 684 -15.24 -1.80 -38.50
C ALA A 684 -16.75 -1.86 -38.31
N THR A 685 -17.46 -0.81 -38.65
CA THR A 685 -18.93 -0.79 -38.78
C THR A 685 -19.33 -0.30 -40.17
N PHE A 686 -20.50 -0.73 -40.63
CA PHE A 686 -21.05 -0.39 -41.94
C PHE A 686 -22.43 0.23 -41.76
N ASN A 687 -22.78 1.15 -42.65
CA ASN A 687 -24.11 1.72 -42.66
C ASN A 687 -25.19 0.68 -42.99
N ASN A 688 -24.84 -0.28 -43.84
CA ASN A 688 -25.71 -1.41 -44.18
C ASN A 688 -24.92 -2.74 -44.12
N PRO A 689 -24.82 -3.37 -42.92
CA PRO A 689 -24.09 -4.62 -42.76
C PRO A 689 -24.66 -5.78 -43.59
N ALA A 690 -25.96 -5.80 -43.85
CA ALA A 690 -26.60 -6.83 -44.66
C ALA A 690 -26.20 -6.79 -46.14
N GLY A 691 -25.65 -5.65 -46.58
CA GLY A 691 -25.15 -5.46 -47.92
C GLY A 691 -23.72 -5.96 -48.14
N LEU A 692 -23.04 -6.46 -47.13
CA LEU A 692 -21.68 -6.99 -47.26
C LEU A 692 -21.64 -8.23 -48.17
N LEU A 693 -20.56 -8.35 -48.95
CA LEU A 693 -20.32 -9.50 -49.83
C LEU A 693 -19.67 -10.63 -49.03
N GLU A 694 -20.28 -11.80 -48.98
CA GLU A 694 -19.71 -12.99 -48.36
C GLU A 694 -18.65 -13.62 -49.25
N LEU A 695 -17.44 -13.82 -48.71
CA LEU A 695 -16.26 -14.32 -49.44
C LEU A 695 -15.87 -15.76 -49.06
N GLY A 696 -16.68 -16.41 -48.20
CA GLY A 696 -16.35 -17.70 -47.60
C GLY A 696 -15.51 -17.55 -46.33
N ASN A 697 -15.35 -18.66 -45.59
CA ASN A 697 -14.62 -18.71 -44.29
C ASN A 697 -15.08 -17.66 -43.26
N SER A 698 -16.37 -17.32 -43.24
CA SER A 698 -16.96 -16.27 -42.43
C SER A 698 -16.37 -14.87 -42.66
N LEU A 699 -15.79 -14.65 -43.86
CA LEU A 699 -15.23 -13.37 -44.26
C LEU A 699 -16.23 -12.58 -45.08
N TYR A 700 -16.23 -11.27 -44.87
CA TYR A 700 -17.04 -10.30 -45.62
C TYR A 700 -16.16 -9.28 -46.32
N GLY A 701 -16.57 -8.83 -47.48
CA GLY A 701 -15.97 -7.73 -48.21
C GLY A 701 -16.94 -6.58 -48.38
N GLU A 702 -16.40 -5.41 -48.64
CA GLU A 702 -17.20 -4.24 -48.95
C GLU A 702 -17.94 -4.41 -50.29
N SER A 703 -19.13 -3.89 -50.35
CA SER A 703 -19.93 -3.80 -51.59
C SER A 703 -20.41 -2.38 -51.82
N ALA A 704 -20.94 -2.13 -53.02
CA ALA A 704 -21.53 -0.82 -53.33
C ALA A 704 -22.70 -0.44 -52.41
N ASN A 705 -23.37 -1.44 -51.79
CA ASN A 705 -24.55 -1.21 -50.94
C ASN A 705 -24.23 -1.31 -49.42
N SER A 706 -23.08 -1.81 -49.04
CA SER A 706 -22.66 -1.80 -47.63
C SER A 706 -22.16 -0.43 -47.20
N GLY A 707 -21.66 0.36 -48.14
CA GLY A 707 -20.87 1.55 -47.87
C GLY A 707 -19.43 1.20 -47.49
N THR A 708 -18.62 2.21 -47.26
CA THR A 708 -17.22 2.09 -46.78
C THR A 708 -17.18 1.77 -45.31
N ALA A 709 -16.18 1.00 -44.89
CA ALA A 709 -15.96 0.68 -43.49
C ALA A 709 -15.66 1.94 -42.65
N ARG A 710 -16.39 2.13 -41.59
CA ARG A 710 -16.04 3.07 -40.52
C ARG A 710 -15.19 2.34 -39.51
N ILE A 711 -13.94 2.76 -39.35
CA ILE A 711 -13.00 2.16 -38.43
C ILE A 711 -13.02 2.92 -37.10
N GLY A 712 -13.06 2.21 -36.00
CA GLY A 712 -13.12 2.80 -34.67
C GLY A 712 -12.68 1.88 -33.55
N GLN A 713 -12.71 2.44 -32.35
CA GLN A 713 -12.29 1.74 -31.14
C GLN A 713 -13.44 0.94 -30.53
N PRO A 714 -13.21 -0.28 -30.04
CA PRO A 714 -14.22 -1.02 -29.29
C PRO A 714 -14.76 -0.21 -28.10
N GLY A 715 -16.07 -0.32 -27.86
CA GLY A 715 -16.74 0.35 -26.74
C GLY A 715 -16.95 1.85 -26.88
N LYS A 716 -16.54 2.48 -28.00
CA LYS A 716 -16.71 3.92 -28.25
C LYS A 716 -17.43 4.22 -29.54
N GLY A 717 -18.18 5.33 -29.57
CA GLY A 717 -18.75 5.87 -30.79
C GLY A 717 -19.76 4.95 -31.50
N GLY A 718 -20.46 4.06 -30.80
CA GLY A 718 -21.42 3.09 -31.33
C GLY A 718 -20.81 1.76 -31.77
N PHE A 719 -19.52 1.56 -31.55
CA PHE A 719 -18.86 0.27 -31.74
C PHE A 719 -19.12 -0.63 -30.56
N GLY A 720 -19.30 -1.93 -30.80
CA GLY A 720 -19.43 -2.94 -29.74
C GLY A 720 -18.16 -3.08 -28.91
N SER A 721 -18.29 -3.59 -27.70
CA SER A 721 -17.17 -3.95 -26.85
C SER A 721 -16.65 -5.35 -27.17
N LEU A 722 -15.42 -5.66 -26.74
CA LEU A 722 -14.83 -6.98 -26.89
C LEU A 722 -15.07 -7.84 -25.66
N VAL A 723 -15.29 -9.12 -25.87
CA VAL A 723 -15.31 -10.15 -24.84
C VAL A 723 -14.15 -11.08 -25.12
N ALA A 724 -13.12 -11.04 -24.28
CA ALA A 724 -11.96 -11.91 -24.40
C ALA A 724 -12.25 -13.31 -23.84
N GLY A 725 -11.63 -14.32 -24.43
CA GLY A 725 -11.83 -15.71 -24.04
C GLY A 725 -13.18 -16.31 -24.42
N ALA A 726 -13.89 -15.68 -25.34
CA ALA A 726 -15.17 -16.14 -25.84
C ALA A 726 -15.25 -16.03 -27.37
N LEU A 727 -16.11 -16.83 -27.98
CA LEU A 727 -16.42 -16.81 -29.41
C LEU A 727 -17.90 -16.52 -29.62
N GLU A 728 -18.23 -15.78 -30.65
CA GLU A 728 -19.60 -15.59 -31.10
C GLU A 728 -20.02 -16.81 -31.92
N MET A 729 -21.03 -17.54 -31.49
CA MET A 729 -21.60 -18.66 -32.21
C MET A 729 -22.55 -18.18 -33.33
N SER A 730 -22.95 -19.08 -34.20
CA SER A 730 -24.00 -18.83 -35.18
C SER A 730 -25.26 -18.27 -34.51
N ASN A 731 -25.94 -17.34 -35.17
CA ASN A 731 -27.24 -16.82 -34.73
C ASN A 731 -28.42 -17.64 -35.21
N VAL A 732 -28.18 -18.85 -35.73
CA VAL A 732 -29.20 -19.75 -36.28
C VAL A 732 -29.83 -20.56 -35.15
N ASP A 733 -31.18 -20.52 -35.06
CA ASP A 733 -31.96 -21.40 -34.21
C ASP A 733 -32.39 -22.64 -35.00
N LEU A 734 -31.88 -23.79 -34.58
CA LEU A 734 -32.20 -25.09 -35.24
C LEU A 734 -33.69 -25.38 -35.27
N SER A 735 -34.41 -25.08 -34.19
CA SER A 735 -35.84 -25.40 -34.08
C SER A 735 -36.65 -24.55 -35.06
N GLU A 736 -36.31 -23.28 -35.19
CA GLU A 736 -36.92 -22.35 -36.11
C GLU A 736 -36.62 -22.75 -37.58
N GLU A 737 -35.35 -23.05 -37.86
CA GLU A 737 -34.94 -23.43 -39.24
C GLU A 737 -35.53 -24.79 -39.67
N PHE A 738 -35.63 -25.80 -38.79
CA PHE A 738 -36.32 -27.03 -39.11
C PHE A 738 -37.80 -26.81 -39.34
N THR A 739 -38.44 -25.90 -38.63
CA THR A 739 -39.83 -25.53 -38.86
C THR A 739 -39.99 -24.87 -40.23
N LYS A 740 -39.10 -23.94 -40.61
CA LYS A 740 -39.09 -23.31 -41.94
C LYS A 740 -38.84 -24.36 -43.02
N LEU A 741 -37.91 -25.27 -42.82
CA LEU A 741 -37.62 -26.38 -43.76
C LEU A 741 -38.87 -27.23 -44.01
N ILE A 742 -39.59 -27.62 -42.96
CA ILE A 742 -40.83 -28.40 -43.09
C ILE A 742 -41.89 -27.62 -43.85
N ILE A 743 -42.06 -26.32 -43.55
CA ILE A 743 -43.02 -25.45 -44.24
C ILE A 743 -42.65 -25.31 -45.71
N ALA A 744 -41.39 -25.05 -46.03
CA ALA A 744 -40.89 -24.93 -47.40
C ALA A 744 -41.05 -26.25 -48.19
N GLN A 745 -40.71 -27.40 -47.57
CA GLN A 745 -40.92 -28.72 -48.18
C GLN A 745 -42.39 -28.99 -48.49
N ARG A 746 -43.28 -28.69 -47.53
CA ARG A 746 -44.72 -28.84 -47.78
C ARG A 746 -45.23 -27.90 -48.84
N GLY A 747 -44.77 -26.65 -48.88
CA GLY A 747 -45.06 -25.67 -49.91
C GLY A 747 -44.59 -26.13 -51.28
N PHE A 748 -43.36 -26.68 -51.36
CA PHE A 748 -42.82 -27.29 -52.57
C PHE A 748 -43.69 -28.46 -53.05
N GLN A 749 -44.06 -29.40 -52.17
CA GLN A 749 -44.92 -30.54 -52.51
C GLN A 749 -46.31 -30.11 -52.93
N ALA A 750 -46.91 -29.09 -52.32
CA ALA A 750 -48.20 -28.56 -52.68
C ALA A 750 -48.18 -27.95 -54.13
N ASN A 751 -47.13 -27.16 -54.41
CA ASN A 751 -46.96 -26.59 -55.77
C ASN A 751 -46.69 -27.66 -56.86
N ALA A 752 -45.90 -28.70 -56.49
CA ALA A 752 -45.68 -29.85 -57.36
C ALA A 752 -47.00 -30.57 -57.71
N ARG A 753 -47.84 -30.80 -56.68
CA ARG A 753 -49.19 -31.38 -56.89
C ARG A 753 -50.10 -30.49 -57.77
N THR A 754 -50.01 -29.16 -57.59
CA THR A 754 -50.74 -28.22 -58.41
C THR A 754 -50.37 -28.35 -59.88
N ILE A 755 -49.08 -28.56 -60.17
CA ILE A 755 -48.57 -28.78 -61.50
C ILE A 755 -49.11 -30.09 -62.11
N THR A 756 -48.97 -31.20 -61.29
CA THR A 756 -49.45 -32.51 -61.80
C THR A 756 -50.95 -32.51 -62.04
N THR A 757 -51.74 -31.90 -61.11
CA THR A 757 -53.18 -31.79 -61.31
C THR A 757 -53.53 -30.92 -62.53
N ALA A 758 -52.84 -29.81 -62.78
CA ALA A 758 -53.03 -28.97 -63.94
C ALA A 758 -52.61 -29.68 -65.20
N ASP A 759 -51.60 -30.53 -65.22
CA ASP A 759 -51.22 -31.36 -66.34
C ASP A 759 -52.27 -32.41 -66.62
N GLN A 760 -52.78 -33.10 -65.60
CA GLN A 760 -53.93 -34.02 -65.76
C GLN A 760 -55.11 -33.40 -66.36
N ILE A 761 -55.52 -32.22 -65.95
CA ILE A 761 -56.62 -31.46 -66.49
C ILE A 761 -56.35 -31.13 -67.97
N LEU A 762 -55.13 -30.71 -68.33
CA LEU A 762 -54.73 -30.45 -69.67
C LEU A 762 -54.81 -31.71 -70.58
N GLN A 763 -54.38 -32.86 -70.06
CA GLN A 763 -54.49 -34.13 -70.77
C GLN A 763 -55.94 -34.55 -70.98
N GLU A 764 -56.82 -34.34 -69.99
CA GLU A 764 -58.24 -34.56 -70.14
C GLU A 764 -58.89 -33.65 -71.19
N VAL A 765 -58.57 -32.35 -71.16
CA VAL A 765 -59.02 -31.40 -72.14
C VAL A 765 -58.58 -31.76 -73.59
N VAL A 766 -57.34 -32.25 -73.74
CA VAL A 766 -56.82 -32.72 -75.03
C VAL A 766 -57.54 -33.99 -75.44
N ASN A 767 -57.87 -34.89 -74.50
CA ASN A 767 -58.60 -36.13 -74.83
C ASN A 767 -60.10 -35.84 -75.14
N LEU A 768 -60.70 -34.83 -74.52
CA LEU A 768 -62.06 -34.39 -74.87
C LEU A 768 -62.20 -33.76 -76.31
N ARG A 769 -61.08 -33.36 -76.90
CA ARG A 769 -60.97 -32.78 -78.24
C ARG A 769 -60.76 -33.79 -79.30
N ARG A 770 -60.58 -35.07 -78.98
CA ARG A 770 -60.62 -36.25 -79.90
C ARG A 770 -62.01 -36.87 -79.90
#